data_7d80fa022857a00c999d25ffd7bcae25
#
_entry.id   7d80fa022857a00c999d25ffd7bcae25
#
_cell.length_a   1.000
_cell.length_b   1.000
_cell.length_c   1.000
_cell.angle_alpha   90.00
_cell.angle_beta   90.00
_cell.angle_gamma   90.00
#
_symmetry.space_group_name_H-M   'P 1'
#
loop_
_entity.id
_entity.type
_entity.pdbx_description
1 polymer ?
#
loop_
_entity_poly.entity_id
_entity_poly.type
_entity_poly.pdbx_seq_one_letter_code
_entity_poly.pdbx_strand_id
1 'polypeptide(L)'
;MGKRISRTVPVAHTLLGSLLAGASFSAVAQDQTLPAEALDWQAWSQDEAPQQLCRGHYVMPAYRLPAEENPETLSVETREVDYAADGEALLRGDVVLRRGDTELQAERVFLPADRQQVDAEGNLAIRDGQALVRGEQATLMLNEDRASLRNSHYVLYDQHLRGQASQLEQTGENQYRLQEATFTTCDPGANSWQLVGSDIRLDQASGFGTARHARLEVKDVPVFYWPWLRFPIDDRRHTGLLSPSVSFSSDGFDYTQPFYWNIAPNQDATITPRWMSDRGLLLNGEYRYLLEESQGLVEGGYLDSDGGTNRGDNRFEGDDRWYIDAQHAGTLTPRSDYRLRYGAASDGRYFDDFGGEFGNSDRVSMERLAQVDYRGERWQLDARAQGFQRLEDPLSDTDRPFYRLPSLTANANWQLDNGLYTQWRSNATYFWRDVDERRVPEREAAIGSRLHLTPAVGWRYEQPWGYIEPRTELWHTAYELDYGDRVTDRTTSPTRSVAITSIDSGLVFERELELGGRGYRQTLEPRVNYAYVPRTDQTQLPYFDSRERVFSWDQLWSPHRFSGADRVGDLNRVSLGVQSRLIEDSAGRDRLTFGVGQSYYFSERRIDSEGDPDTLPPRPSEDPSVNPESRYQATRDRSPLVTRLDWQISDRWSTGYEWLYDDEREQTERSSVDVRYRHPEGHVVNLGYRWEIEGFDPSVIPGDYGFRDYSREEWDLSLAWKANPRIDLIGRYLHDQTNNRPLEQLAGLQWNDCCYGVQLVWREWIDDNDTARVGDDFNDRGLFLRFVFRGLGGVGQEADGYFEQAIPGYRPTPL
;
A
#
# COMPACT_ATOMS: atom_id res chain seq x y z
N MET A 1 -41.23 42.36 -24.86
CA MET A 1 -41.72 41.56 -25.97
C MET A 1 -40.58 40.63 -26.36
N GLY A 2 -40.47 39.44 -25.92
CA GLY A 2 -41.40 38.33 -25.90
C GLY A 2 -41.01 37.29 -26.94
N LYS A 3 -40.26 36.19 -26.51
CA LYS A 3 -40.69 34.85 -26.87
C LYS A 3 -39.64 33.83 -26.31
N ARG A 4 -40.03 33.16 -25.27
CA ARG A 4 -39.46 31.88 -24.84
C ARG A 4 -39.78 30.83 -25.90
N ILE A 5 -38.77 30.01 -26.29
CA ILE A 5 -39.01 28.73 -26.97
C ILE A 5 -38.33 27.67 -26.14
N SER A 6 -39.15 26.93 -25.40
CA SER A 6 -38.76 25.64 -24.77
C SER A 6 -38.65 24.61 -25.89
N ARG A 7 -37.50 23.90 -25.94
CA ARG A 7 -37.41 22.62 -26.67
C ARG A 7 -37.16 21.54 -25.66
N THR A 8 -38.17 20.78 -25.38
CA THR A 8 -38.11 19.42 -24.79
C THR A 8 -37.46 18.49 -25.78
N VAL A 9 -36.39 17.82 -25.31
CA VAL A 9 -35.79 16.67 -25.99
C VAL A 9 -36.42 15.42 -25.37
N PRO A 10 -36.95 14.47 -26.15
CA PRO A 10 -37.53 13.24 -25.62
C PRO A 10 -36.43 12.26 -25.20
N VAL A 11 -36.53 11.77 -23.99
CA VAL A 11 -35.78 10.62 -23.47
C VAL A 11 -36.20 9.38 -24.28
N ALA A 12 -35.24 8.80 -25.00
CA ALA A 12 -35.41 7.52 -25.66
C ALA A 12 -35.36 6.38 -24.64
N HIS A 13 -36.53 5.95 -24.15
CA HIS A 13 -36.73 4.61 -23.58
C HIS A 13 -36.90 3.64 -24.75
N THR A 14 -35.88 2.87 -25.05
CA THR A 14 -36.00 1.56 -25.74
C THR A 14 -34.59 1.00 -25.93
N LEU A 15 -34.25 -0.02 -25.10
CA LEU A 15 -33.42 -1.17 -25.47
C LEU A 15 -33.11 -2.01 -24.18
N LEU A 16 -34.18 -2.47 -23.52
CA LEU A 16 -34.08 -3.60 -22.57
C LEU A 16 -35.40 -4.38 -22.64
N GLY A 17 -35.64 -5.02 -23.75
CA GLY A 17 -36.87 -5.75 -23.93
C GLY A 17 -36.90 -6.57 -25.19
N SER A 18 -35.99 -7.53 -25.40
CA SER A 18 -36.14 -8.58 -26.38
C SER A 18 -34.99 -9.62 -26.34
N LEU A 19 -34.84 -10.33 -25.18
CA LEU A 19 -34.08 -11.60 -25.12
C LEU A 19 -34.69 -12.51 -24.02
N LEU A 20 -36.01 -12.54 -23.94
CA LEU A 20 -36.79 -13.50 -23.14
C LEU A 20 -37.89 -14.12 -24.00
N ALA A 21 -37.47 -14.95 -24.94
CA ALA A 21 -38.42 -15.85 -25.62
C ALA A 21 -37.67 -17.14 -25.99
N GLY A 22 -37.98 -18.22 -25.29
CA GLY A 22 -37.76 -19.57 -25.77
C GLY A 22 -36.69 -20.40 -25.07
N ALA A 23 -36.75 -20.55 -23.76
CA ALA A 23 -36.19 -21.74 -23.12
C ALA A 23 -37.31 -22.42 -22.31
N SER A 24 -37.79 -23.52 -22.83
CA SER A 24 -38.67 -24.42 -22.09
C SER A 24 -37.89 -24.99 -20.91
N PHE A 25 -38.17 -24.52 -19.71
CA PHE A 25 -37.60 -25.06 -18.50
C PHE A 25 -38.25 -26.44 -18.24
N SER A 26 -37.49 -27.50 -18.44
CA SER A 26 -37.79 -28.81 -17.88
C SER A 26 -37.77 -28.70 -16.37
N ALA A 27 -38.79 -29.18 -15.73
CA ALA A 27 -38.93 -29.18 -14.27
C ALA A 27 -37.72 -29.85 -13.62
N VAL A 28 -36.95 -29.08 -12.92
CA VAL A 28 -35.90 -29.54 -12.02
C VAL A 28 -36.59 -30.30 -10.87
N ALA A 29 -36.07 -31.46 -10.55
CA ALA A 29 -36.51 -32.29 -9.43
C ALA A 29 -36.57 -31.43 -8.15
N GLN A 30 -37.62 -31.67 -7.34
CA GLN A 30 -37.81 -30.99 -6.07
C GLN A 30 -36.56 -31.10 -5.22
N ASP A 31 -36.02 -29.96 -4.87
CA ASP A 31 -34.90 -29.80 -3.96
C ASP A 31 -35.29 -30.35 -2.57
N GLN A 32 -34.90 -31.58 -2.25
CA GLN A 32 -34.98 -32.10 -0.89
C GLN A 32 -33.81 -31.51 -0.10
N THR A 33 -33.97 -30.29 0.37
CA THR A 33 -32.99 -29.67 1.29
C THR A 33 -32.93 -30.47 2.58
N LEU A 34 -31.80 -31.12 2.83
CA LEU A 34 -31.57 -31.78 4.13
C LEU A 34 -31.63 -30.74 5.26
N PRO A 35 -32.18 -31.13 6.43
CA PRO A 35 -32.14 -30.25 7.60
C PRO A 35 -30.66 -29.93 7.95
N ALA A 36 -30.41 -28.73 8.45
CA ALA A 36 -29.05 -28.25 8.69
C ALA A 36 -28.27 -29.17 9.67
N GLU A 37 -28.95 -29.71 10.67
CA GLU A 37 -28.36 -30.63 11.62
C GLU A 37 -27.89 -31.94 10.97
N ALA A 38 -28.52 -32.35 9.88
CA ALA A 38 -28.07 -33.50 9.12
C ALA A 38 -26.75 -33.28 8.38
N LEU A 39 -26.35 -32.03 8.19
CA LEU A 39 -25.09 -31.64 7.62
C LEU A 39 -24.01 -31.31 8.66
N ASP A 40 -24.19 -31.79 9.90
CA ASP A 40 -23.33 -31.49 11.05
C ASP A 40 -23.22 -29.97 11.32
N TRP A 41 -24.29 -29.22 11.01
CA TRP A 41 -24.38 -27.78 11.23
C TRP A 41 -24.91 -27.47 12.63
N GLN A 42 -24.20 -26.58 13.32
CA GLN A 42 -24.56 -26.05 14.61
C GLN A 42 -24.72 -24.54 14.57
N ALA A 43 -25.89 -24.04 14.94
CA ALA A 43 -26.08 -22.59 15.07
C ALA A 43 -25.26 -22.02 16.23
N TRP A 44 -24.81 -20.79 16.10
CA TRP A 44 -24.17 -20.07 17.18
C TRP A 44 -25.12 -19.84 18.34
N SER A 45 -24.61 -19.83 19.55
CA SER A 45 -25.38 -19.44 20.71
C SER A 45 -25.89 -18.00 20.58
N GLN A 46 -26.97 -17.66 21.34
CA GLN A 46 -27.53 -16.31 21.30
C GLN A 46 -26.50 -15.19 21.69
N ASP A 47 -25.50 -15.54 22.51
CA ASP A 47 -24.47 -14.62 22.96
C ASP A 47 -23.36 -14.44 21.91
N GLU A 48 -23.09 -15.44 21.10
CA GLU A 48 -22.02 -15.42 20.06
C GLU A 48 -22.52 -14.91 18.71
N ALA A 49 -23.76 -15.20 18.35
CA ALA A 49 -24.38 -14.89 17.07
C ALA A 49 -24.22 -13.41 16.61
N PRO A 50 -24.32 -12.39 17.52
CA PRO A 50 -24.17 -11.00 17.10
C PRO A 50 -22.78 -10.61 16.58
N GLN A 51 -21.76 -11.41 16.90
CA GLN A 51 -20.36 -11.14 16.51
C GLN A 51 -19.92 -11.91 15.26
N GLN A 52 -20.76 -12.83 14.78
CA GLN A 52 -20.44 -13.72 13.65
C GLN A 52 -21.13 -13.28 12.37
N LEU A 53 -20.45 -13.48 11.24
CA LEU A 53 -21.03 -13.25 9.91
C LEU A 53 -21.99 -14.39 9.52
N CYS A 54 -21.59 -15.62 9.80
CA CYS A 54 -22.38 -16.81 9.55
C CYS A 54 -23.35 -17.08 10.71
N ARG A 55 -24.47 -17.74 10.45
CA ARG A 55 -25.47 -18.10 11.47
C ARG A 55 -25.08 -19.28 12.35
N GLY A 56 -24.03 -20.01 11.96
CA GLY A 56 -23.50 -21.17 12.66
C GLY A 56 -22.21 -21.66 12.01
N HIS A 57 -21.79 -22.85 12.36
CA HIS A 57 -20.59 -23.48 11.83
C HIS A 57 -20.80 -25.00 11.74
N TYR A 58 -19.98 -25.66 10.95
CA TYR A 58 -19.97 -27.11 10.87
C TYR A 58 -19.13 -27.67 12.02
N VAL A 59 -19.67 -28.68 12.71
CA VAL A 59 -19.02 -29.35 13.83
C VAL A 59 -19.04 -30.85 13.58
N MET A 60 -17.84 -31.39 13.36
CA MET A 60 -17.71 -32.83 13.28
C MET A 60 -18.11 -33.47 14.60
N PRO A 61 -19.09 -34.43 14.61
CA PRO A 61 -19.44 -35.13 15.82
C PRO A 61 -18.22 -35.85 16.42
N ALA A 62 -18.06 -35.75 17.74
CA ALA A 62 -16.99 -36.46 18.42
C ALA A 62 -17.32 -37.99 18.41
N TYR A 63 -16.66 -38.74 17.55
CA TYR A 63 -16.64 -40.19 17.65
C TYR A 63 -15.33 -40.63 18.29
N ARG A 64 -15.45 -41.56 19.26
CA ARG A 64 -14.30 -42.11 19.94
C ARG A 64 -13.75 -43.24 19.07
N LEU A 65 -12.58 -43.01 18.45
CA LEU A 65 -11.73 -44.10 18.01
C LEU A 65 -11.25 -44.83 19.26
N PRO A 66 -11.34 -46.17 19.31
CA PRO A 66 -10.69 -46.94 20.38
C PRO A 66 -9.18 -46.62 20.34
N ALA A 67 -8.62 -46.19 21.45
CA ALA A 67 -7.27 -45.65 21.54
C ALA A 67 -6.11 -46.67 21.25
N GLU A 68 -6.39 -47.92 20.94
CA GLU A 68 -5.43 -49.02 20.79
C GLU A 68 -5.65 -49.89 19.54
N GLU A 69 -6.53 -49.53 18.59
CA GLU A 69 -6.69 -50.33 17.37
C GLU A 69 -5.76 -49.90 16.26
N ASN A 70 -5.14 -50.90 15.59
CA ASN A 70 -4.39 -50.70 14.36
C ASN A 70 -5.25 -49.94 13.34
N PRO A 71 -4.83 -48.83 12.75
CA PRO A 71 -5.62 -48.06 11.81
C PRO A 71 -6.10 -48.83 10.57
N GLU A 72 -5.53 -49.99 10.31
CA GLU A 72 -5.95 -50.92 9.27
C GLU A 72 -7.17 -51.80 9.68
N THR A 73 -7.55 -51.82 10.95
CA THR A 73 -8.61 -52.68 11.42
C THR A 73 -9.99 -52.07 11.17
N LEU A 74 -10.86 -52.81 10.47
CA LEU A 74 -12.27 -52.45 10.28
C LEU A 74 -13.05 -52.83 11.51
N SER A 75 -13.59 -51.87 12.26
CA SER A 75 -14.55 -52.11 13.35
C SER A 75 -15.98 -51.99 12.84
N VAL A 76 -16.87 -52.84 13.33
CA VAL A 76 -18.29 -52.95 12.92
C VAL A 76 -19.19 -52.94 14.13
N GLU A 77 -20.13 -51.99 14.18
CA GLU A 77 -21.21 -51.94 15.15
C GLU A 77 -22.57 -52.05 14.41
N THR A 78 -23.45 -52.92 14.82
CA THR A 78 -24.76 -53.08 14.17
C THR A 78 -25.73 -53.78 15.13
N ARG A 79 -27.04 -53.66 14.89
CA ARG A 79 -28.06 -54.37 15.69
C ARG A 79 -28.26 -55.82 15.28
N GLU A 80 -28.10 -56.11 13.98
CA GLU A 80 -28.39 -57.43 13.42
C GLU A 80 -27.35 -57.77 12.33
N VAL A 81 -26.88 -59.01 12.37
CA VAL A 81 -25.95 -59.57 11.38
C VAL A 81 -26.51 -60.86 10.86
N ASP A 82 -26.82 -60.91 9.57
CA ASP A 82 -27.09 -62.16 8.85
C ASP A 82 -25.78 -62.59 8.17
N TYR A 83 -25.26 -63.77 8.56
CA TYR A 83 -24.02 -64.27 8.00
C TYR A 83 -24.31 -65.55 7.23
N ALA A 84 -24.08 -65.55 5.92
CA ALA A 84 -24.30 -66.70 5.05
C ALA A 84 -23.12 -67.68 5.04
N ALA A 85 -23.40 -68.97 4.77
CA ALA A 85 -22.37 -70.02 4.79
C ALA A 85 -21.26 -69.85 3.70
N ASP A 86 -21.51 -69.10 2.71
CA ASP A 86 -20.54 -68.70 1.64
C ASP A 86 -19.63 -67.53 1.99
N GLY A 87 -19.84 -66.88 3.19
CA GLY A 87 -19.03 -65.81 3.69
C GLY A 87 -19.63 -64.42 3.49
N GLU A 88 -20.77 -64.28 2.84
CA GLU A 88 -21.48 -63.01 2.74
C GLU A 88 -22.05 -62.58 4.07
N ALA A 89 -22.03 -61.26 4.33
CA ALA A 89 -22.61 -60.69 5.53
C ALA A 89 -23.54 -59.51 5.18
N LEU A 90 -24.74 -59.55 5.78
CA LEU A 90 -25.70 -58.46 5.70
C LEU A 90 -25.90 -57.88 7.10
N LEU A 91 -25.53 -56.66 7.27
CA LEU A 91 -25.65 -55.85 8.49
C LEU A 91 -26.91 -55.01 8.41
N ARG A 92 -27.72 -54.96 9.46
CA ARG A 92 -28.96 -54.16 9.50
C ARG A 92 -29.12 -53.42 10.83
N GLY A 93 -29.66 -52.20 10.73
CA GLY A 93 -30.03 -51.38 11.88
C GLY A 93 -28.84 -50.67 12.50
N ASP A 94 -28.79 -49.37 12.29
CA ASP A 94 -27.77 -48.44 12.80
C ASP A 94 -26.31 -48.95 12.60
N VAL A 95 -26.00 -49.35 11.38
CA VAL A 95 -24.71 -49.90 11.04
C VAL A 95 -23.65 -48.78 11.06
N VAL A 96 -22.59 -49.00 11.83
CA VAL A 96 -21.44 -48.10 11.89
C VAL A 96 -20.17 -48.88 11.57
N LEU A 97 -19.47 -48.50 10.51
CA LEU A 97 -18.17 -49.02 10.11
C LEU A 97 -17.11 -47.96 10.36
N ARG A 98 -15.98 -48.33 11.01
CA ARG A 98 -14.85 -47.42 11.25
C ARG A 98 -13.56 -48.07 10.78
N ARG A 99 -12.75 -47.31 10.04
CA ARG A 99 -11.39 -47.68 9.67
C ARG A 99 -10.50 -46.41 9.66
N GLY A 100 -9.49 -46.39 10.49
CA GLY A 100 -8.69 -45.16 10.65
C GLY A 100 -9.55 -43.97 11.07
N ASP A 101 -9.44 -42.88 10.33
CA ASP A 101 -10.20 -41.63 10.57
C ASP A 101 -11.57 -41.62 9.87
N THR A 102 -11.91 -42.69 9.12
CA THR A 102 -13.16 -42.74 8.35
C THR A 102 -14.24 -43.51 9.10
N GLU A 103 -15.41 -42.89 9.20
CA GLU A 103 -16.62 -43.50 9.72
C GLU A 103 -17.70 -43.52 8.64
N LEU A 104 -18.32 -44.70 8.43
CA LEU A 104 -19.47 -44.87 7.59
C LEU A 104 -20.65 -45.29 8.47
N GLN A 105 -21.77 -44.59 8.35
CA GLN A 105 -23.07 -44.90 8.97
C GLN A 105 -24.12 -45.23 7.92
N ALA A 106 -24.90 -46.28 8.08
CA ALA A 106 -25.97 -46.68 7.17
C ALA A 106 -27.06 -47.50 7.87
N GLU A 107 -28.24 -47.64 7.25
CA GLU A 107 -29.29 -48.53 7.76
C GLU A 107 -29.02 -50.00 7.40
N ARG A 108 -28.39 -50.23 6.26
CA ARG A 108 -28.05 -51.53 5.73
C ARG A 108 -26.69 -51.52 5.07
N VAL A 109 -25.88 -52.54 5.34
CA VAL A 109 -24.61 -52.76 4.70
C VAL A 109 -24.48 -54.20 4.26
N PHE A 110 -24.19 -54.44 2.98
CA PHE A 110 -23.89 -55.74 2.41
C PHE A 110 -22.38 -55.88 2.14
N LEU A 111 -21.81 -56.97 2.63
CA LEU A 111 -20.41 -57.35 2.44
C LEU A 111 -20.40 -58.70 1.70
N PRO A 112 -19.95 -58.74 0.43
CA PRO A 112 -19.80 -59.99 -0.32
C PRO A 112 -18.73 -60.89 0.30
N ALA A 113 -18.76 -62.17 -0.06
CA ALA A 113 -17.84 -63.19 0.48
C ALA A 113 -16.36 -62.88 0.26
N ASP A 114 -16.00 -62.20 -0.84
CA ASP A 114 -14.64 -61.81 -1.17
C ASP A 114 -14.19 -60.59 -0.40
N ARG A 115 -15.09 -59.87 0.25
CA ARG A 115 -14.83 -58.66 1.05
C ARG A 115 -14.06 -57.56 0.29
N GLN A 116 -14.21 -57.49 -1.01
CA GLN A 116 -13.56 -56.45 -1.83
C GLN A 116 -14.42 -55.20 -1.97
N GLN A 117 -15.72 -55.30 -1.70
CA GLN A 117 -16.71 -54.25 -1.87
C GLN A 117 -17.57 -54.13 -0.59
N VAL A 118 -18.07 -52.93 -0.34
CA VAL A 118 -19.14 -52.64 0.65
C VAL A 118 -20.23 -51.90 -0.09
N ASP A 119 -21.46 -52.44 -0.05
CA ASP A 119 -22.65 -51.75 -0.50
C ASP A 119 -23.46 -51.29 0.71
N ALA A 120 -23.68 -49.99 0.82
CA ALA A 120 -24.36 -49.36 1.93
C ALA A 120 -25.62 -48.61 1.44
N GLU A 121 -26.73 -48.73 2.17
CA GLU A 121 -27.98 -48.10 1.82
C GLU A 121 -28.70 -47.53 3.07
N GLY A 122 -29.45 -46.44 2.86
CA GLY A 122 -30.32 -45.81 3.86
C GLY A 122 -29.55 -44.90 4.84
N ASN A 123 -29.97 -43.65 4.94
CA ASN A 123 -29.39 -42.63 5.84
C ASN A 123 -27.87 -42.62 5.89
N LEU A 124 -27.26 -42.78 4.71
CA LEU A 124 -25.83 -42.91 4.58
C LEU A 124 -25.11 -41.63 5.02
N ALA A 125 -24.08 -41.77 5.86
CA ALA A 125 -23.12 -40.68 6.16
C ALA A 125 -21.69 -41.24 6.23
N ILE A 126 -20.81 -40.65 5.49
CA ILE A 126 -19.36 -40.92 5.51
C ILE A 126 -18.65 -39.68 6.03
N ARG A 127 -17.80 -39.84 7.04
CA ARG A 127 -16.95 -38.75 7.61
C ARG A 127 -15.49 -39.19 7.64
N ASP A 128 -14.60 -38.28 7.28
CA ASP A 128 -13.15 -38.59 7.27
C ASP A 128 -12.30 -37.52 8.02
N GLY A 129 -12.90 -36.76 8.93
CA GLY A 129 -12.20 -35.70 9.69
C GLY A 129 -12.17 -34.35 8.99
N GLN A 130 -12.22 -34.29 7.68
CA GLN A 130 -12.25 -33.06 6.89
C GLN A 130 -13.59 -32.81 6.22
N ALA A 131 -14.31 -33.88 5.91
CA ALA A 131 -15.53 -33.82 5.13
C ALA A 131 -16.63 -34.70 5.70
N LEU A 132 -17.88 -34.33 5.42
CA LEU A 132 -19.07 -35.17 5.51
C LEU A 132 -19.62 -35.40 4.11
N VAL A 133 -19.93 -36.65 3.76
CA VAL A 133 -20.72 -36.97 2.56
C VAL A 133 -21.93 -37.78 3.01
N ARG A 134 -23.14 -37.34 2.66
CA ARG A 134 -24.38 -38.04 2.84
C ARG A 134 -24.95 -38.50 1.51
N GLY A 135 -25.65 -39.58 1.46
CA GLY A 135 -26.27 -40.10 0.27
C GLY A 135 -27.33 -41.12 0.54
N GLU A 136 -27.94 -41.66 -0.51
CA GLU A 136 -28.95 -42.73 -0.42
C GLU A 136 -28.33 -44.12 -0.53
N GLN A 137 -27.32 -44.24 -1.41
CA GLN A 137 -26.60 -45.48 -1.69
C GLN A 137 -25.12 -45.19 -1.89
N ALA A 138 -24.26 -46.05 -1.37
CA ALA A 138 -22.84 -46.04 -1.62
C ALA A 138 -22.33 -47.45 -1.94
N THR A 139 -21.39 -47.46 -2.89
CA THR A 139 -20.56 -48.63 -3.18
C THR A 139 -19.11 -48.26 -2.98
N LEU A 140 -18.41 -48.90 -2.08
CA LEU A 140 -17.02 -48.65 -1.69
C LEU A 140 -16.18 -49.88 -2.04
N MET A 141 -15.09 -49.71 -2.79
CA MET A 141 -14.11 -50.78 -3.08
C MET A 141 -13.04 -50.73 -1.97
N LEU A 142 -12.93 -51.76 -1.16
CA LEU A 142 -12.06 -51.76 0.05
C LEU A 142 -10.58 -51.84 -0.27
N ASN A 143 -10.20 -52.33 -1.45
CA ASN A 143 -8.79 -52.52 -1.89
C ASN A 143 -8.40 -51.57 -3.01
N GLU A 144 -9.30 -50.70 -3.47
CA GLU A 144 -9.11 -49.73 -4.52
C GLU A 144 -9.62 -48.36 -3.99
N ASP A 145 -8.97 -47.28 -4.34
CA ASP A 145 -9.42 -45.92 -4.02
C ASP A 145 -10.61 -45.53 -4.92
N ARG A 146 -11.68 -46.32 -4.83
CA ARG A 146 -12.89 -46.09 -5.61
C ARG A 146 -14.14 -46.17 -4.75
N ALA A 147 -14.95 -45.17 -4.90
CA ALA A 147 -16.25 -45.08 -4.26
C ALA A 147 -17.28 -44.45 -5.20
N SER A 148 -18.55 -44.84 -5.07
CA SER A 148 -19.64 -44.19 -5.82
C SER A 148 -20.81 -43.97 -4.86
N LEU A 149 -21.28 -42.72 -4.79
CA LEU A 149 -22.44 -42.33 -3.99
C LEU A 149 -23.50 -41.68 -4.89
N ARG A 150 -24.78 -42.02 -4.65
CA ARG A 150 -25.93 -41.45 -5.36
C ARG A 150 -26.67 -40.45 -4.49
N ASN A 151 -27.19 -39.41 -5.12
CA ASN A 151 -27.97 -38.34 -4.47
C ASN A 151 -27.24 -37.82 -3.23
N SER A 152 -25.98 -37.37 -3.45
CA SER A 152 -25.06 -37.01 -2.36
C SER A 152 -25.13 -35.54 -2.01
N HIS A 153 -25.04 -35.25 -0.69
CA HIS A 153 -24.77 -33.96 -0.12
C HIS A 153 -23.39 -34.01 0.55
N TYR A 154 -22.59 -32.99 0.37
CA TYR A 154 -21.25 -32.94 0.95
C TYR A 154 -20.96 -31.62 1.66
N VAL A 155 -20.09 -31.67 2.65
CA VAL A 155 -19.61 -30.55 3.44
C VAL A 155 -18.11 -30.72 3.60
N LEU A 156 -17.36 -29.64 3.39
CA LEU A 156 -15.96 -29.50 3.79
C LEU A 156 -15.92 -28.56 4.99
N TYR A 157 -15.57 -29.09 6.17
CA TYR A 157 -15.72 -28.38 7.44
C TYR A 157 -14.89 -27.10 7.51
N ASP A 158 -13.58 -27.20 7.24
CA ASP A 158 -12.64 -26.09 7.39
C ASP A 158 -12.88 -24.97 6.37
N GLN A 159 -13.38 -25.33 5.19
CA GLN A 159 -13.64 -24.39 4.10
C GLN A 159 -15.02 -23.76 4.16
N HIS A 160 -15.85 -24.15 5.14
CA HIS A 160 -17.27 -23.74 5.24
C HIS A 160 -18.02 -23.95 3.91
N LEU A 161 -17.68 -25.02 3.20
CA LEU A 161 -18.19 -25.32 1.87
C LEU A 161 -19.19 -26.47 1.92
N ARG A 162 -20.29 -26.34 1.21
CA ARG A 162 -21.30 -27.38 1.02
C ARG A 162 -21.74 -27.47 -0.43
N GLY A 163 -22.26 -28.62 -0.77
CA GLY A 163 -22.85 -28.85 -2.08
C GLY A 163 -23.65 -30.13 -2.15
N GLN A 164 -24.19 -30.38 -3.33
CA GLN A 164 -24.91 -31.62 -3.66
C GLN A 164 -24.49 -32.12 -5.03
N ALA A 165 -24.61 -33.42 -5.28
CA ALA A 165 -24.35 -34.02 -6.57
C ALA A 165 -25.31 -35.21 -6.79
N SER A 166 -25.82 -35.36 -8.01
CA SER A 166 -26.61 -36.52 -8.37
C SER A 166 -25.79 -37.82 -8.26
N GLN A 167 -24.51 -37.74 -8.54
CA GLN A 167 -23.54 -38.81 -8.35
C GLN A 167 -22.18 -38.23 -7.97
N LEU A 168 -21.59 -38.75 -6.89
CA LEU A 168 -20.23 -38.48 -6.46
C LEU A 168 -19.41 -39.76 -6.62
N GLU A 169 -18.32 -39.69 -7.37
CA GLU A 169 -17.42 -40.82 -7.61
C GLU A 169 -16.02 -40.46 -7.19
N GLN A 170 -15.39 -41.31 -6.39
CA GLN A 170 -13.95 -41.36 -6.27
C GLN A 170 -13.44 -42.32 -7.34
N THR A 171 -12.65 -41.80 -8.28
CA THR A 171 -12.19 -42.56 -9.46
C THR A 171 -10.75 -43.06 -9.33
N GLY A 172 -10.07 -42.64 -8.26
CA GLY A 172 -8.71 -43.02 -7.93
C GLY A 172 -8.20 -42.26 -6.69
N GLU A 173 -6.95 -42.48 -6.34
CA GLU A 173 -6.31 -41.77 -5.24
C GLU A 173 -6.40 -40.25 -5.49
N ASN A 174 -7.06 -39.53 -4.59
CA ASN A 174 -7.21 -38.06 -4.67
C ASN A 174 -7.94 -37.55 -5.95
N GLN A 175 -8.74 -38.39 -6.65
CA GLN A 175 -9.49 -38.00 -7.84
C GLN A 175 -10.99 -38.20 -7.62
N TYR A 176 -11.75 -37.12 -7.83
CA TYR A 176 -13.20 -37.12 -7.63
C TYR A 176 -13.94 -36.62 -8.89
N ARG A 177 -15.11 -37.20 -9.14
CA ARG A 177 -16.02 -36.77 -10.19
C ARG A 177 -17.42 -36.57 -9.60
N LEU A 178 -17.99 -35.39 -9.87
CA LEU A 178 -19.32 -35.02 -9.40
C LEU A 178 -20.19 -34.70 -10.63
N GLN A 179 -21.37 -35.32 -10.71
CA GLN A 179 -22.34 -35.09 -11.79
C GLN A 179 -23.49 -34.23 -11.26
N GLU A 180 -23.95 -33.27 -12.09
CA GLU A 180 -25.00 -32.30 -11.73
C GLU A 180 -24.74 -31.75 -10.32
N ALA A 181 -23.58 -31.17 -10.12
CA ALA A 181 -23.15 -30.76 -8.78
C ALA A 181 -23.25 -29.26 -8.58
N THR A 182 -23.51 -28.90 -7.32
CA THR A 182 -23.50 -27.53 -6.85
C THR A 182 -22.44 -27.34 -5.77
N PHE A 183 -21.93 -26.16 -5.61
CA PHE A 183 -21.15 -25.81 -4.44
C PHE A 183 -21.37 -24.36 -4.00
N THR A 184 -21.32 -24.10 -2.69
CA THR A 184 -21.43 -22.77 -2.09
C THR A 184 -20.79 -22.76 -0.70
N THR A 185 -20.34 -21.58 -0.26
CA THR A 185 -19.93 -21.34 1.13
C THR A 185 -21.01 -20.67 1.96
N CYS A 186 -22.24 -20.54 1.41
CA CYS A 186 -23.36 -19.99 2.15
C CYS A 186 -23.89 -20.97 3.20
N ASP A 187 -24.43 -20.46 4.30
CA ASP A 187 -25.09 -21.25 5.36
C ASP A 187 -26.17 -22.18 4.79
N PRO A 188 -26.45 -23.31 5.40
CA PRO A 188 -27.60 -24.17 5.04
C PRO A 188 -28.90 -23.37 4.98
N GLY A 189 -29.64 -23.55 3.87
CA GLY A 189 -30.89 -22.84 3.59
C GLY A 189 -30.69 -21.38 3.12
N ALA A 190 -29.45 -20.93 2.85
CA ALA A 190 -29.17 -19.67 2.20
C ALA A 190 -28.51 -19.95 0.83
N ASN A 191 -29.08 -19.37 -0.25
CA ASN A 191 -28.57 -19.48 -1.62
C ASN A 191 -28.29 -18.09 -2.15
N SER A 192 -27.47 -17.32 -1.41
CA SER A 192 -27.02 -15.99 -1.91
C SER A 192 -26.22 -16.14 -3.20
N TRP A 193 -25.42 -17.20 -3.29
CA TRP A 193 -24.75 -17.63 -4.51
C TRP A 193 -24.47 -19.14 -4.50
N GLN A 194 -24.40 -19.73 -5.66
CA GLN A 194 -23.91 -21.09 -5.88
C GLN A 194 -23.25 -21.24 -7.24
N LEU A 195 -22.27 -22.12 -7.35
CA LEU A 195 -21.74 -22.59 -8.62
C LEU A 195 -22.36 -23.92 -8.95
N VAL A 196 -22.90 -24.07 -10.14
CA VAL A 196 -23.53 -25.30 -10.66
C VAL A 196 -22.72 -25.81 -11.84
N GLY A 197 -22.45 -27.12 -11.88
CA GLY A 197 -21.73 -27.75 -12.99
C GLY A 197 -22.28 -29.12 -13.33
N SER A 198 -22.32 -29.47 -14.63
CA SER A 198 -22.87 -30.75 -15.05
C SER A 198 -21.89 -31.93 -14.87
N ASP A 199 -20.58 -31.73 -15.02
CA ASP A 199 -19.52 -32.72 -14.81
C ASP A 199 -18.33 -31.98 -14.18
N ILE A 200 -18.16 -32.10 -12.88
CA ILE A 200 -17.05 -31.52 -12.14
C ILE A 200 -16.05 -32.61 -11.82
N ARG A 201 -14.78 -32.38 -12.14
CA ARG A 201 -13.68 -33.30 -11.81
C ARG A 201 -12.66 -32.55 -10.97
N LEU A 202 -12.29 -33.15 -9.86
CA LEU A 202 -11.30 -32.62 -8.92
C LEU A 202 -10.10 -33.57 -8.91
N ASP A 203 -8.91 -33.05 -9.07
CA ASP A 203 -7.66 -33.78 -8.99
C ASP A 203 -6.75 -33.06 -7.98
N GLN A 204 -6.70 -33.58 -6.78
CA GLN A 204 -5.90 -32.98 -5.68
C GLN A 204 -4.39 -33.10 -5.95
N ALA A 205 -3.95 -34.11 -6.70
CA ALA A 205 -2.55 -34.26 -7.05
C ALA A 205 -2.07 -33.11 -7.95
N SER A 206 -2.86 -32.73 -8.94
CA SER A 206 -2.58 -31.59 -9.81
C SER A 206 -2.98 -30.24 -9.19
N GLY A 207 -3.86 -30.23 -8.17
CA GLY A 207 -4.41 -29.04 -7.53
C GLY A 207 -5.47 -28.32 -8.37
N PHE A 208 -6.08 -29.01 -9.34
CA PHE A 208 -7.07 -28.40 -10.21
C PHE A 208 -8.43 -29.12 -10.18
N GLY A 209 -9.46 -28.29 -10.27
CA GLY A 209 -10.79 -28.71 -10.66
C GLY A 209 -11.11 -28.29 -12.10
N THR A 210 -11.94 -29.07 -12.77
CA THR A 210 -12.57 -28.72 -14.05
C THR A 210 -14.08 -28.89 -13.94
N ALA A 211 -14.82 -27.98 -14.53
CA ALA A 211 -16.29 -28.05 -14.57
C ALA A 211 -16.76 -27.83 -16.04
N ARG A 212 -17.76 -28.60 -16.44
CA ARG A 212 -18.46 -28.40 -17.73
C ARG A 212 -19.81 -27.74 -17.45
N HIS A 213 -20.24 -26.90 -18.40
CA HIS A 213 -21.46 -26.10 -18.27
C HIS A 213 -21.62 -25.45 -16.91
N ALA A 214 -20.47 -24.88 -16.43
CA ALA A 214 -20.45 -24.19 -15.15
C ALA A 214 -21.25 -22.88 -15.25
N ARG A 215 -22.12 -22.64 -14.26
CA ARG A 215 -22.85 -21.38 -14.12
C ARG A 215 -22.80 -20.89 -12.68
N LEU A 216 -22.54 -19.60 -12.54
CA LEU A 216 -22.67 -18.91 -11.26
C LEU A 216 -24.11 -18.41 -11.16
N GLU A 217 -24.79 -18.83 -10.12
CA GLU A 217 -26.13 -18.39 -9.81
C GLU A 217 -26.14 -17.52 -8.56
N VAL A 218 -26.87 -16.41 -8.61
CA VAL A 218 -27.11 -15.51 -7.48
C VAL A 218 -28.60 -15.51 -7.22
N LYS A 219 -29.01 -15.97 -6.03
CA LYS A 219 -30.42 -16.20 -5.69
C LYS A 219 -31.16 -17.01 -6.78
N ASP A 220 -30.54 -18.10 -7.19
CA ASP A 220 -31.05 -19.04 -8.21
C ASP A 220 -31.17 -18.44 -9.63
N VAL A 221 -30.64 -17.21 -9.87
CA VAL A 221 -30.58 -16.58 -11.18
C VAL A 221 -29.18 -16.76 -11.77
N PRO A 222 -29.01 -17.40 -12.95
CA PRO A 222 -27.70 -17.54 -13.57
C PRO A 222 -27.19 -16.18 -14.05
N VAL A 223 -26.03 -15.74 -13.49
CA VAL A 223 -25.39 -14.46 -13.82
C VAL A 223 -24.18 -14.64 -14.74
N PHE A 224 -23.50 -15.78 -14.64
CA PHE A 224 -22.38 -16.13 -15.51
C PHE A 224 -22.50 -17.58 -15.98
N TYR A 225 -22.00 -17.86 -17.19
CA TYR A 225 -21.94 -19.18 -17.78
C TYR A 225 -20.60 -19.44 -18.46
N TRP A 226 -19.98 -20.57 -18.10
CA TRP A 226 -18.77 -21.07 -18.75
C TRP A 226 -19.04 -22.46 -19.36
N PRO A 227 -18.85 -22.67 -20.65
CA PRO A 227 -18.97 -24.01 -21.27
C PRO A 227 -17.98 -24.99 -20.64
N TRP A 228 -16.82 -24.49 -20.29
CA TRP A 228 -15.74 -25.19 -19.60
C TRP A 228 -15.00 -24.22 -18.69
N LEU A 229 -14.78 -24.61 -17.44
CA LEU A 229 -14.08 -23.85 -16.42
C LEU A 229 -13.00 -24.74 -15.81
N ARG A 230 -11.78 -24.22 -15.64
CA ARG A 230 -10.72 -24.79 -14.82
C ARG A 230 -10.41 -23.84 -13.67
N PHE A 231 -10.34 -24.37 -12.47
CA PHE A 231 -10.14 -23.59 -11.26
C PHE A 231 -9.18 -24.30 -10.29
N PRO A 232 -8.38 -23.57 -9.50
CA PRO A 232 -7.54 -24.13 -8.45
C PRO A 232 -8.43 -24.66 -7.30
N ILE A 233 -7.97 -25.72 -6.64
CA ILE A 233 -8.65 -26.32 -5.48
C ILE A 233 -7.76 -26.34 -4.24
N ASP A 234 -6.58 -25.75 -4.33
CA ASP A 234 -5.63 -25.58 -3.22
C ASP A 234 -4.90 -24.23 -3.31
N ASP A 235 -4.06 -23.94 -2.32
CA ASP A 235 -3.33 -22.67 -2.20
C ASP A 235 -2.04 -22.62 -3.02
N ARG A 236 -1.75 -23.63 -3.85
CA ARG A 236 -0.59 -23.60 -4.76
C ARG A 236 -0.78 -22.52 -5.83
N ARG A 237 0.30 -21.95 -6.31
CA ARG A 237 0.25 -21.01 -7.42
C ARG A 237 -0.08 -21.72 -8.73
N HIS A 238 -1.15 -21.33 -9.37
CA HIS A 238 -1.64 -21.95 -10.60
C HIS A 238 -1.78 -20.95 -11.74
N THR A 239 -1.42 -21.35 -12.94
CA THR A 239 -1.68 -20.57 -14.15
C THR A 239 -3.18 -20.48 -14.43
N GLY A 240 -3.70 -19.26 -14.64
CA GLY A 240 -5.12 -19.05 -14.94
C GLY A 240 -5.51 -17.57 -14.98
N LEU A 241 -6.78 -17.34 -15.30
CA LEU A 241 -7.38 -16.01 -15.22
C LEU A 241 -7.54 -15.63 -13.75
N LEU A 242 -7.16 -14.39 -13.43
CA LEU A 242 -7.47 -13.79 -12.12
C LEU A 242 -8.82 -13.06 -12.19
N SER A 243 -9.25 -12.54 -11.06
CA SER A 243 -10.50 -11.79 -10.96
C SER A 243 -10.52 -10.60 -11.90
N PRO A 244 -11.55 -10.45 -12.74
CA PRO A 244 -11.68 -9.27 -13.60
C PRO A 244 -12.10 -8.05 -12.77
N SER A 245 -11.82 -6.84 -13.30
CA SER A 245 -12.37 -5.61 -12.77
C SER A 245 -13.18 -4.86 -13.82
N VAL A 246 -14.17 -4.12 -13.33
CA VAL A 246 -15.03 -3.27 -14.11
C VAL A 246 -15.17 -1.94 -13.38
N SER A 247 -14.96 -0.83 -14.08
CA SER A 247 -15.19 0.51 -13.55
C SER A 247 -15.80 1.43 -14.60
N PHE A 248 -16.29 2.57 -14.13
CA PHE A 248 -16.78 3.66 -14.95
C PHE A 248 -16.11 4.94 -14.47
N SER A 249 -15.30 5.51 -15.33
CA SER A 249 -14.56 6.72 -15.06
C SER A 249 -14.80 7.76 -16.16
N SER A 250 -14.03 8.82 -16.12
CA SER A 250 -13.98 9.83 -17.18
C SER A 250 -13.55 9.29 -18.54
N ASP A 251 -12.84 8.15 -18.58
CA ASP A 251 -12.41 7.45 -19.80
C ASP A 251 -13.46 6.44 -20.30
N GLY A 252 -14.69 6.53 -19.79
CA GLY A 252 -15.80 5.68 -20.15
C GLY A 252 -15.85 4.37 -19.37
N PHE A 253 -16.26 3.30 -20.06
CA PHE A 253 -16.31 1.95 -19.50
C PHE A 253 -14.92 1.32 -19.56
N ASP A 254 -14.46 0.77 -18.44
CA ASP A 254 -13.18 0.11 -18.30
C ASP A 254 -13.35 -1.34 -17.85
N TYR A 255 -12.75 -2.26 -18.60
CA TYR A 255 -12.73 -3.67 -18.29
C TYR A 255 -11.30 -4.21 -18.28
N THR A 256 -10.89 -4.80 -17.19
CA THR A 256 -9.56 -5.38 -17.01
C THR A 256 -9.66 -6.87 -16.69
N GLN A 257 -8.89 -7.71 -17.41
CA GLN A 257 -8.85 -9.15 -17.20
C GLN A 257 -7.42 -9.65 -17.03
N PRO A 258 -6.88 -9.75 -15.79
CA PRO A 258 -5.54 -10.29 -15.59
C PRO A 258 -5.46 -11.80 -15.87
N PHE A 259 -4.35 -12.22 -16.44
CA PHE A 259 -3.97 -13.62 -16.62
C PHE A 259 -2.64 -13.87 -15.92
N TYR A 260 -2.65 -14.74 -14.92
CA TYR A 260 -1.46 -15.16 -14.21
C TYR A 260 -0.82 -16.39 -14.84
N TRP A 261 0.47 -16.35 -15.07
CA TRP A 261 1.27 -17.43 -15.62
C TRP A 261 2.34 -17.89 -14.62
N ASN A 262 2.11 -19.05 -13.99
CA ASN A 262 3.09 -19.72 -13.14
C ASN A 262 4.12 -20.42 -14.03
N ILE A 263 5.22 -19.75 -14.35
CA ILE A 263 6.25 -20.27 -15.28
C ILE A 263 7.08 -21.35 -14.61
N ALA A 264 7.54 -21.07 -13.38
CA ALA A 264 8.36 -21.97 -12.57
C ALA A 264 8.16 -21.64 -11.06
N PRO A 265 8.64 -22.51 -10.13
CA PRO A 265 8.51 -22.22 -8.71
C PRO A 265 9.08 -20.86 -8.27
N ASN A 266 10.04 -20.34 -9.01
CA ASN A 266 10.74 -19.08 -8.74
C ASN A 266 10.53 -18.01 -9.81
N GLN A 267 9.57 -18.21 -10.74
CA GLN A 267 9.28 -17.26 -11.82
C GLN A 267 7.79 -17.27 -12.11
N ASP A 268 7.23 -16.09 -12.27
CA ASP A 268 5.85 -15.91 -12.70
C ASP A 268 5.68 -14.64 -13.55
N ALA A 269 4.55 -14.56 -14.22
CA ALA A 269 4.17 -13.39 -14.98
C ALA A 269 2.66 -13.15 -14.86
N THR A 270 2.27 -11.89 -14.94
CA THR A 270 0.86 -11.48 -15.06
C THR A 270 0.70 -10.64 -16.31
N ILE A 271 -0.21 -11.01 -17.19
CA ILE A 271 -0.55 -10.26 -18.39
C ILE A 271 -1.95 -9.69 -18.18
N THR A 272 -2.09 -8.38 -18.27
CA THR A 272 -3.32 -7.67 -17.91
C THR A 272 -3.81 -6.81 -19.08
N PRO A 273 -4.61 -7.36 -20.00
CA PRO A 273 -5.35 -6.54 -20.95
C PRO A 273 -6.40 -5.69 -20.21
N ARG A 274 -6.40 -4.39 -20.47
CA ARG A 274 -7.35 -3.40 -19.98
C ARG A 274 -7.98 -2.69 -21.17
N TRP A 275 -9.28 -2.84 -21.33
CA TRP A 275 -10.01 -2.20 -22.42
C TRP A 275 -10.81 -1.02 -21.88
N MET A 276 -10.48 0.16 -22.38
CA MET A 276 -11.15 1.42 -22.07
C MET A 276 -11.94 1.86 -23.30
N SER A 277 -13.24 2.19 -23.14
CA SER A 277 -14.13 2.48 -24.28
C SER A 277 -13.67 3.67 -25.11
N ASP A 278 -13.06 4.66 -24.49
CA ASP A 278 -12.66 5.90 -25.14
C ASP A 278 -11.21 5.86 -25.64
N ARG A 279 -10.30 5.23 -24.88
CA ARG A 279 -8.86 5.21 -25.19
C ARG A 279 -8.39 4.00 -26.00
N GLY A 280 -9.00 2.81 -25.79
CA GLY A 280 -8.60 1.58 -26.50
C GLY A 280 -8.12 0.47 -25.60
N LEU A 281 -7.26 -0.45 -26.13
CA LEU A 281 -6.75 -1.61 -25.43
C LEU A 281 -5.32 -1.37 -24.94
N LEU A 282 -5.18 -1.20 -23.63
CA LEU A 282 -3.89 -1.16 -22.94
C LEU A 282 -3.50 -2.58 -22.51
N LEU A 283 -2.32 -3.02 -22.92
CA LEU A 283 -1.75 -4.30 -22.51
C LEU A 283 -0.66 -4.07 -21.47
N ASN A 284 -0.93 -4.41 -20.21
CA ASN A 284 0.06 -4.41 -19.14
C ASN A 284 0.68 -5.80 -18.95
N GLY A 285 1.94 -5.83 -18.52
CA GLY A 285 2.66 -7.04 -18.19
C GLY A 285 3.53 -6.86 -16.95
N GLU A 286 3.54 -7.87 -16.11
CA GLU A 286 4.44 -7.99 -14.96
C GLU A 286 5.18 -9.33 -15.08
N TYR A 287 6.49 -9.34 -14.87
CA TYR A 287 7.30 -10.54 -14.77
C TYR A 287 8.17 -10.48 -13.54
N ARG A 288 8.11 -11.52 -12.69
CA ARG A 288 8.88 -11.63 -11.45
C ARG A 288 9.75 -12.88 -11.45
N TYR A 289 10.91 -12.76 -10.86
CA TYR A 289 11.79 -13.89 -10.64
C TYR A 289 12.55 -13.77 -9.32
N LEU A 290 12.85 -14.92 -8.73
CA LEU A 290 13.64 -15.07 -7.51
C LEU A 290 14.69 -16.15 -7.75
N LEU A 291 15.96 -15.74 -7.78
CA LEU A 291 17.12 -16.63 -7.88
C LEU A 291 17.78 -16.75 -6.49
N GLU A 292 18.80 -17.59 -6.36
CA GLU A 292 19.45 -17.86 -5.08
C GLU A 292 20.02 -16.57 -4.45
N GLU A 293 20.66 -15.72 -5.23
CA GLU A 293 21.31 -14.49 -4.74
C GLU A 293 20.72 -13.20 -5.35
N SER A 294 19.66 -13.29 -6.13
CA SER A 294 19.06 -12.12 -6.78
C SER A 294 17.58 -12.28 -7.04
N GLN A 295 16.91 -11.14 -7.16
CA GLN A 295 15.49 -11.05 -7.49
C GLN A 295 15.23 -9.91 -8.47
N GLY A 296 14.16 -9.99 -9.20
CA GLY A 296 13.78 -8.93 -10.11
C GLY A 296 12.30 -8.90 -10.43
N LEU A 297 11.89 -7.72 -10.86
CA LEU A 297 10.56 -7.37 -11.31
C LEU A 297 10.70 -6.55 -12.60
N VAL A 298 9.95 -6.91 -13.60
CA VAL A 298 9.81 -6.12 -14.84
C VAL A 298 8.33 -5.87 -15.07
N GLU A 299 7.95 -4.62 -15.08
CA GLU A 299 6.60 -4.15 -15.38
C GLU A 299 6.61 -3.30 -16.65
N GLY A 300 5.53 -3.33 -17.40
CA GLY A 300 5.38 -2.48 -18.57
C GLY A 300 3.95 -2.47 -19.07
N GLY A 301 3.61 -1.41 -19.81
CA GLY A 301 2.32 -1.22 -20.46
C GLY A 301 2.50 -0.64 -21.85
N TYR A 302 1.61 -1.02 -22.77
CA TYR A 302 1.59 -0.53 -24.15
C TYR A 302 0.14 -0.34 -24.62
N LEU A 303 -0.15 0.83 -25.13
CA LEU A 303 -1.40 1.21 -25.78
C LEU A 303 -1.07 1.66 -27.20
N ASP A 304 -1.63 0.96 -28.18
CA ASP A 304 -1.51 1.31 -29.59
C ASP A 304 -2.56 2.38 -29.93
N SER A 305 -2.10 3.54 -30.38
CA SER A 305 -2.95 4.66 -30.81
C SER A 305 -4.02 5.06 -29.79
N ASP A 306 -3.66 5.90 -28.81
CA ASP A 306 -4.59 6.42 -27.78
C ASP A 306 -5.80 7.07 -28.45
N GLY A 307 -7.02 6.62 -28.14
CA GLY A 307 -8.26 7.17 -28.67
C GLY A 307 -8.62 8.55 -28.13
N GLY A 308 -7.87 9.04 -27.13
CA GLY A 308 -8.13 10.31 -26.46
C GLY A 308 -9.14 10.20 -25.32
N THR A 309 -9.63 11.35 -24.85
CA THR A 309 -10.59 11.44 -23.75
C THR A 309 -11.72 12.41 -24.12
N ASN A 310 -12.89 12.22 -23.54
CA ASN A 310 -14.03 13.13 -23.71
C ASN A 310 -13.84 14.49 -23.01
N ARG A 311 -12.75 14.69 -22.27
CA ARG A 311 -12.48 15.94 -21.52
C ARG A 311 -11.87 17.07 -22.36
N GLY A 312 -11.62 16.84 -23.65
CA GLY A 312 -11.11 17.87 -24.57
C GLY A 312 -9.58 18.09 -24.56
N ASP A 313 -8.81 17.38 -23.73
CA ASP A 313 -7.34 17.34 -23.84
C ASP A 313 -6.91 16.06 -24.59
N ASN A 314 -6.86 16.17 -25.90
CA ASN A 314 -6.51 15.06 -26.78
C ASN A 314 -5.08 15.21 -27.33
N ARG A 315 -4.13 15.74 -26.54
CA ARG A 315 -2.74 15.95 -27.00
C ARG A 315 -2.06 14.68 -27.46
N PHE A 316 -2.45 13.53 -26.90
CA PHE A 316 -1.88 12.22 -27.20
C PHE A 316 -2.79 11.37 -28.10
N GLU A 317 -3.89 11.94 -28.63
CA GLU A 317 -4.78 11.20 -29.55
C GLU A 317 -4.04 10.75 -30.80
N GLY A 318 -4.04 9.44 -31.06
CA GLY A 318 -3.31 8.81 -32.14
C GLY A 318 -1.88 8.39 -31.80
N ASP A 319 -1.35 8.74 -30.63
CA ASP A 319 -0.01 8.39 -30.21
C ASP A 319 0.04 7.00 -29.57
N ASP A 320 1.17 6.31 -29.78
CA ASP A 320 1.50 5.08 -29.05
C ASP A 320 2.04 5.43 -27.68
N ARG A 321 1.40 4.89 -26.64
CA ARG A 321 1.78 5.20 -25.26
C ARG A 321 2.29 3.97 -24.52
N TRP A 322 3.38 4.12 -23.79
CA TRP A 322 4.02 2.98 -23.13
C TRP A 322 4.81 3.38 -21.89
N TYR A 323 5.01 2.41 -21.01
CA TYR A 323 6.00 2.51 -19.96
C TYR A 323 6.73 1.18 -19.76
N ILE A 324 7.91 1.27 -19.15
CA ILE A 324 8.66 0.13 -18.63
C ILE A 324 9.30 0.51 -17.28
N ASP A 325 9.22 -0.38 -16.30
CA ASP A 325 9.94 -0.29 -15.03
C ASP A 325 10.56 -1.66 -14.73
N ALA A 326 11.88 -1.74 -14.82
CA ALA A 326 12.63 -2.97 -14.56
C ALA A 326 13.50 -2.78 -13.31
N GLN A 327 13.38 -3.69 -12.36
CA GLN A 327 14.10 -3.70 -11.10
C GLN A 327 14.82 -5.03 -10.94
N HIS A 328 16.09 -4.97 -10.56
CA HIS A 328 16.90 -6.13 -10.26
C HIS A 328 17.81 -5.83 -9.07
N ALA A 329 17.80 -6.70 -8.08
CA ALA A 329 18.63 -6.55 -6.89
C ALA A 329 19.22 -7.90 -6.49
N GLY A 330 20.41 -7.86 -5.93
CA GLY A 330 21.09 -9.08 -5.48
C GLY A 330 22.31 -8.81 -4.62
N THR A 331 22.93 -9.89 -4.20
CA THR A 331 24.12 -9.91 -3.36
C THR A 331 25.33 -10.35 -4.20
N LEU A 332 26.39 -9.52 -4.24
CA LEU A 332 27.64 -9.87 -4.91
C LEU A 332 28.56 -10.67 -3.98
N THR A 333 28.60 -10.26 -2.69
CA THR A 333 29.36 -10.91 -1.64
C THR A 333 28.58 -10.73 -0.31
N PRO A 334 28.90 -11.44 0.78
CA PRO A 334 28.25 -11.25 2.07
C PRO A 334 28.29 -9.81 2.62
N ARG A 335 29.08 -8.92 2.01
CA ARG A 335 29.24 -7.51 2.38
C ARG A 335 28.85 -6.53 1.27
N SER A 336 28.42 -7.03 0.11
CA SER A 336 28.13 -6.19 -1.05
C SER A 336 26.83 -6.57 -1.71
N ASP A 337 25.91 -5.61 -1.79
CA ASP A 337 24.65 -5.71 -2.49
C ASP A 337 24.67 -4.80 -3.73
N TYR A 338 23.87 -5.15 -4.73
CA TYR A 338 23.66 -4.29 -5.89
C TYR A 338 22.18 -4.10 -6.20
N ARG A 339 21.86 -2.96 -6.82
CA ARG A 339 20.54 -2.63 -7.31
C ARG A 339 20.62 -2.01 -8.70
N LEU A 340 19.80 -2.54 -9.61
CA LEU A 340 19.60 -1.99 -10.94
C LEU A 340 18.13 -1.63 -11.10
N ARG A 341 17.87 -0.46 -11.63
CA ARG A 341 16.54 -0.02 -11.99
C ARG A 341 16.57 0.73 -13.30
N TYR A 342 15.62 0.45 -14.16
CA TYR A 342 15.41 1.20 -15.38
C TYR A 342 13.94 1.51 -15.55
N GLY A 343 13.60 2.80 -15.40
CA GLY A 343 12.25 3.30 -15.60
C GLY A 343 12.20 4.28 -16.78
N ALA A 344 11.20 4.13 -17.63
CA ALA A 344 10.92 5.05 -18.73
C ALA A 344 9.43 5.00 -19.11
N ALA A 345 8.89 6.15 -19.54
CA ALA A 345 7.56 6.28 -20.10
C ALA A 345 7.60 7.11 -21.39
N SER A 346 6.62 6.89 -22.26
CA SER A 346 6.47 7.62 -23.51
C SER A 346 6.33 9.11 -23.32
N ASP A 347 5.63 9.51 -22.29
CA ASP A 347 5.23 10.89 -22.00
C ASP A 347 5.08 11.16 -20.49
N GLY A 348 4.94 12.44 -20.14
CA GLY A 348 4.84 12.90 -18.75
C GLY A 348 3.50 12.62 -18.08
N ARG A 349 2.45 12.31 -18.83
CA ARG A 349 1.10 12.07 -18.33
C ARG A 349 0.64 10.61 -18.36
N TYR A 350 1.57 9.70 -18.69
CA TYR A 350 1.21 8.29 -18.80
C TYR A 350 0.52 7.74 -17.55
N PHE A 351 1.08 8.03 -16.36
CA PHE A 351 0.55 7.51 -15.11
C PHE A 351 -0.67 8.28 -14.61
N ASP A 352 -0.81 9.56 -14.93
CA ASP A 352 -2.02 10.33 -14.66
C ASP A 352 -3.23 9.74 -15.39
N ASP A 353 -3.01 9.35 -16.66
CA ASP A 353 -4.06 8.81 -17.53
C ASP A 353 -4.32 7.31 -17.28
N PHE A 354 -3.29 6.51 -16.97
CA PHE A 354 -3.38 5.03 -16.94
C PHE A 354 -3.01 4.39 -15.61
N GLY A 355 -2.48 5.16 -14.64
CA GLY A 355 -2.00 4.64 -13.34
C GLY A 355 -3.07 4.00 -12.47
N GLY A 356 -4.35 4.17 -12.83
CA GLY A 356 -5.50 3.65 -12.11
C GLY A 356 -5.87 4.51 -10.89
N GLU A 357 -7.12 4.46 -10.54
CA GLU A 357 -7.75 5.37 -9.57
C GLU A 357 -7.39 5.07 -8.11
N PHE A 358 -6.77 3.89 -7.85
CA PHE A 358 -6.20 3.48 -6.56
C PHE A 358 -4.73 3.07 -6.69
N GLY A 359 -4.05 3.44 -7.78
CA GLY A 359 -2.70 2.96 -8.12
C GLY A 359 -1.66 4.06 -8.24
N ASN A 360 -0.80 3.93 -9.23
CA ASN A 360 0.43 4.71 -9.43
C ASN A 360 0.22 6.12 -10.04
N SER A 361 -0.96 6.73 -9.92
CA SER A 361 -1.23 8.09 -10.45
C SER A 361 -0.28 9.16 -9.89
N ASP A 362 0.23 8.97 -8.67
CA ASP A 362 1.15 9.92 -8.03
C ASP A 362 2.62 9.73 -8.43
N ARG A 363 2.91 8.98 -9.48
CA ARG A 363 4.29 8.72 -9.92
C ARG A 363 4.83 9.93 -10.68
N VAL A 364 5.58 10.78 -9.99
CA VAL A 364 6.16 12.02 -10.55
C VAL A 364 7.48 11.82 -11.30
N SER A 365 8.08 10.64 -11.27
CA SER A 365 9.34 10.36 -11.98
C SER A 365 9.60 8.87 -12.17
N MET A 366 10.37 8.54 -13.22
CA MET A 366 10.90 7.20 -13.50
C MET A 366 12.41 7.19 -13.24
N GLU A 367 12.84 6.35 -12.31
CA GLU A 367 14.24 6.25 -11.90
C GLU A 367 15.05 5.33 -12.83
N ARG A 368 16.31 5.73 -13.12
CA ARG A 368 17.34 4.91 -13.76
C ARG A 368 18.49 4.82 -12.81
N LEU A 369 18.79 3.64 -12.27
CA LEU A 369 19.76 3.42 -11.22
C LEU A 369 20.61 2.18 -11.49
N ALA A 370 21.93 2.35 -11.35
CA ALA A 370 22.85 1.24 -11.14
C ALA A 370 23.64 1.56 -9.87
N GLN A 371 23.56 0.71 -8.87
CA GLN A 371 24.15 0.95 -7.56
C GLN A 371 24.81 -0.31 -7.02
N VAL A 372 25.94 -0.12 -6.35
CA VAL A 372 26.65 -1.13 -5.57
C VAL A 372 26.97 -0.56 -4.19
N ASP A 373 26.53 -1.25 -3.15
CA ASP A 373 26.79 -0.94 -1.75
C ASP A 373 27.78 -1.94 -1.16
N TYR A 374 28.82 -1.47 -0.46
CA TYR A 374 29.72 -2.27 0.33
C TYR A 374 29.68 -1.88 1.80
N ARG A 375 29.50 -2.87 2.70
CA ARG A 375 29.44 -2.68 4.15
C ARG A 375 30.60 -3.43 4.82
N GLY A 376 31.70 -2.71 5.01
CA GLY A 376 32.81 -3.21 5.82
C GLY A 376 32.60 -2.95 7.31
N GLU A 377 33.58 -3.30 8.13
CA GLU A 377 33.52 -3.12 9.59
C GLU A 377 33.51 -1.63 9.99
N ARG A 378 34.22 -0.79 9.24
CA ARG A 378 34.39 0.64 9.53
C ARG A 378 33.99 1.51 8.34
N TRP A 379 34.05 0.98 7.11
CA TRP A 379 33.77 1.67 5.87
C TRP A 379 32.44 1.21 5.28
N GLN A 380 31.70 2.17 4.83
CA GLN A 380 30.53 1.97 3.98
C GLN A 380 30.80 2.72 2.68
N LEU A 381 30.78 1.98 1.56
CA LEU A 381 31.00 2.51 0.23
C LEU A 381 29.73 2.36 -0.58
N ASP A 382 29.38 3.38 -1.31
CA ASP A 382 28.28 3.39 -2.27
C ASP A 382 28.80 3.93 -3.59
N ALA A 383 28.57 3.19 -4.66
CA ALA A 383 28.87 3.60 -6.02
C ALA A 383 27.58 3.52 -6.83
N ARG A 384 27.15 4.63 -7.41
CA ARG A 384 25.92 4.69 -8.19
C ARG A 384 26.03 5.53 -9.45
N ALA A 385 25.25 5.13 -10.46
CA ALA A 385 24.86 5.97 -11.57
C ALA A 385 23.34 6.13 -11.51
N GLN A 386 22.84 7.35 -11.44
CA GLN A 386 21.44 7.63 -11.20
C GLN A 386 20.94 8.77 -12.07
N GLY A 387 19.76 8.59 -12.64
CA GLY A 387 19.04 9.61 -13.38
C GLY A 387 17.55 9.43 -13.25
N PHE A 388 16.80 10.45 -13.69
CA PHE A 388 15.35 10.46 -13.58
C PHE A 388 14.73 11.01 -14.87
N GLN A 389 13.68 10.36 -15.35
CA GLN A 389 12.72 10.98 -16.24
C GLN A 389 11.61 11.58 -15.39
N ARG A 390 11.46 12.90 -15.38
CA ARG A 390 10.29 13.56 -14.76
C ARG A 390 9.05 13.27 -15.58
N LEU A 391 7.96 12.98 -14.90
CA LEU A 391 6.64 12.76 -15.47
C LEU A 391 5.78 14.01 -15.22
N GLU A 392 6.10 15.05 -15.97
CA GLU A 392 5.44 16.35 -15.90
C GLU A 392 5.38 16.92 -17.32
N ASP A 393 4.25 17.48 -17.71
CA ASP A 393 4.03 18.03 -19.04
C ASP A 393 3.16 19.31 -18.96
N PRO A 394 3.72 20.50 -19.35
CA PRO A 394 5.09 20.70 -19.85
C PRO A 394 6.15 20.69 -18.76
N LEU A 395 7.28 20.04 -19.01
CA LEU A 395 8.45 20.05 -18.11
C LEU A 395 9.34 21.24 -18.44
N SER A 396 9.54 22.14 -17.47
CA SER A 396 10.47 23.26 -17.60
C SER A 396 11.94 22.80 -17.52
N ASP A 397 12.86 23.54 -18.19
CA ASP A 397 14.28 23.23 -18.14
C ASP A 397 14.85 23.37 -16.71
N THR A 398 14.31 24.24 -15.86
CA THR A 398 14.69 24.42 -14.46
C THR A 398 14.29 23.22 -13.60
N ASP A 399 13.20 22.51 -13.92
CA ASP A 399 12.68 21.39 -13.14
C ASP A 399 13.29 20.04 -13.52
N ARG A 400 14.14 20.00 -14.58
CA ARG A 400 14.90 18.81 -14.94
C ARG A 400 15.97 18.50 -13.90
N PRO A 401 15.92 17.33 -13.23
CA PRO A 401 16.92 16.98 -12.23
C PRO A 401 18.26 16.65 -12.83
N PHE A 402 19.34 16.92 -12.10
CA PHE A 402 20.68 16.45 -12.48
C PHE A 402 20.78 14.93 -12.34
N TYR A 403 21.39 14.30 -13.36
CA TYR A 403 21.88 12.93 -13.29
C TYR A 403 23.20 12.90 -12.53
N ARG A 404 23.47 11.82 -11.82
CA ARG A 404 24.71 11.54 -11.08
C ARG A 404 25.44 10.41 -11.78
N LEU A 405 26.51 10.69 -12.55
CA LEU A 405 27.11 9.78 -13.53
C LEU A 405 28.65 9.75 -13.54
N PRO A 406 29.35 9.07 -12.62
CA PRO A 406 28.90 8.34 -11.43
C PRO A 406 28.83 9.21 -10.17
N SER A 407 28.30 8.64 -9.08
CA SER A 407 28.44 9.17 -7.73
C SER A 407 29.07 8.10 -6.83
N LEU A 408 30.20 8.43 -6.21
CA LEU A 408 30.94 7.58 -5.30
C LEU A 408 30.89 8.18 -3.91
N THR A 409 30.40 7.42 -2.92
CA THR A 409 30.33 7.86 -1.52
C THR A 409 31.13 6.90 -0.65
N ALA A 410 31.97 7.44 0.24
CA ALA A 410 32.69 6.67 1.23
C ALA A 410 32.51 7.30 2.61
N ASN A 411 31.96 6.52 3.55
CA ASN A 411 31.74 6.90 4.94
C ASN A 411 32.50 5.97 5.87
N ALA A 412 33.10 6.55 6.93
CA ALA A 412 33.71 5.76 7.97
C ALA A 412 33.52 6.41 9.34
N ASN A 413 33.48 5.58 10.37
CA ASN A 413 33.38 6.02 11.76
C ASN A 413 34.33 5.22 12.64
N TRP A 414 35.13 5.95 13.45
CA TRP A 414 36.04 5.36 14.43
C TRP A 414 35.69 5.90 15.82
N GLN A 415 35.29 5.01 16.69
CA GLN A 415 35.16 5.29 18.10
C GLN A 415 36.55 5.04 18.74
N LEU A 416 37.01 6.02 19.46
CA LEU A 416 38.27 5.97 20.21
C LEU A 416 37.98 5.89 21.71
N ASP A 417 38.99 5.64 22.51
CA ASP A 417 38.84 5.58 23.97
C ASP A 417 38.39 6.95 24.54
N ASN A 418 37.71 6.93 25.69
CA ASN A 418 37.28 8.12 26.42
C ASN A 418 36.27 9.04 25.70
N GLY A 419 35.46 8.49 24.78
CA GLY A 419 34.39 9.24 24.09
C GLY A 419 34.86 10.09 22.91
N LEU A 420 36.13 10.06 22.54
CA LEU A 420 36.64 10.67 21.32
C LEU A 420 36.21 9.83 20.12
N TYR A 421 35.76 10.49 19.05
CA TYR A 421 35.44 9.84 17.79
C TYR A 421 35.88 10.67 16.60
N THR A 422 36.09 9.95 15.48
CA THR A 422 36.33 10.60 14.19
C THR A 422 35.40 10.03 13.15
N GLN A 423 34.94 10.88 12.26
CA GLN A 423 34.09 10.52 11.15
C GLN A 423 34.69 11.01 9.85
N TRP A 424 34.56 10.21 8.83
CA TRP A 424 34.93 10.55 7.47
C TRP A 424 33.70 10.38 6.59
N ARG A 425 33.36 11.41 5.84
CA ARG A 425 32.38 11.32 4.76
C ARG A 425 32.99 11.97 3.53
N SER A 426 32.84 11.31 2.39
CA SER A 426 33.29 11.83 1.11
C SER A 426 32.32 11.44 0.03
N ASN A 427 32.15 12.34 -0.93
CA ASN A 427 31.34 12.13 -2.12
C ASN A 427 32.04 12.71 -3.32
N ALA A 428 32.21 11.91 -4.37
CA ALA A 428 32.67 12.34 -5.67
C ALA A 428 31.58 12.07 -6.70
N THR A 429 31.06 13.12 -7.34
CA THR A 429 29.90 13.00 -8.23
C THR A 429 30.11 13.83 -9.48
N TYR A 430 29.82 13.25 -10.64
CA TYR A 430 29.62 13.98 -11.88
C TYR A 430 28.13 14.26 -12.09
N PHE A 431 27.79 15.54 -12.19
CA PHE A 431 26.42 16.02 -12.42
C PHE A 431 26.22 16.35 -13.88
N TRP A 432 25.18 15.81 -14.47
CA TRP A 432 24.83 16.02 -15.86
C TRP A 432 23.31 16.21 -16.02
N ARG A 433 22.93 17.15 -16.91
CA ARG A 433 21.53 17.26 -17.37
C ARG A 433 21.50 17.81 -18.80
N ASP A 434 20.45 17.48 -19.53
CA ASP A 434 20.22 17.97 -20.89
C ASP A 434 19.20 19.11 -20.85
N VAL A 435 19.73 20.34 -20.85
CA VAL A 435 18.94 21.58 -20.84
C VAL A 435 19.61 22.62 -21.75
N ASP A 436 18.84 23.60 -22.22
CA ASP A 436 19.40 24.80 -22.85
C ASP A 436 19.98 25.70 -21.74
N GLU A 437 21.30 25.79 -21.65
CA GLU A 437 22.01 26.52 -20.60
C GLU A 437 21.64 28.03 -20.57
N ARG A 438 21.01 28.53 -21.64
CA ARG A 438 20.58 29.94 -21.75
C ARG A 438 19.22 30.18 -21.09
N ARG A 439 18.46 29.11 -20.85
CA ARG A 439 17.11 29.19 -20.29
C ARG A 439 17.08 28.97 -18.78
N VAL A 440 18.16 28.48 -18.20
CA VAL A 440 18.27 28.24 -16.76
C VAL A 440 19.11 29.32 -16.08
N PRO A 441 18.93 29.54 -14.75
CA PRO A 441 19.81 30.44 -14.01
C PRO A 441 21.30 30.07 -14.18
N GLU A 442 22.18 31.04 -14.20
CA GLU A 442 23.61 30.83 -14.49
C GLU A 442 24.27 29.82 -13.53
N ARG A 443 23.92 29.86 -12.24
CA ARG A 443 24.40 28.91 -11.23
C ARG A 443 23.96 27.48 -11.46
N GLU A 444 22.91 27.29 -12.22
CA GLU A 444 22.30 26.00 -12.56
C GLU A 444 22.66 25.54 -13.98
N ALA A 445 23.29 26.38 -14.77
CA ALA A 445 23.67 26.06 -16.15
C ALA A 445 24.86 25.10 -16.26
N ALA A 446 25.68 25.00 -15.22
CA ALA A 446 26.88 24.16 -15.24
C ALA A 446 26.54 22.68 -15.15
N ILE A 447 27.31 21.85 -15.85
CA ILE A 447 27.46 20.42 -15.58
C ILE A 447 28.91 20.19 -15.09
N GLY A 448 29.24 19.06 -14.48
CA GLY A 448 30.62 18.78 -14.09
C GLY A 448 30.78 17.95 -12.84
N SER A 449 32.00 17.82 -12.39
CA SER A 449 32.41 17.02 -11.25
C SER A 449 32.45 17.82 -9.96
N ARG A 450 32.04 17.20 -8.88
CA ARG A 450 32.19 17.68 -7.50
C ARG A 450 32.90 16.65 -6.65
N LEU A 451 33.95 17.03 -5.94
CA LEU A 451 34.56 16.28 -4.85
C LEU A 451 34.21 16.99 -3.53
N HIS A 452 33.52 16.30 -2.65
CA HIS A 452 33.14 16.80 -1.33
C HIS A 452 33.69 15.89 -0.22
N LEU A 453 34.43 16.49 0.72
CA LEU A 453 35.10 15.81 1.81
C LEU A 453 34.66 16.43 3.15
N THR A 454 34.20 15.60 4.10
CA THR A 454 33.80 16.07 5.43
C THR A 454 34.40 15.22 6.55
N PRO A 455 35.72 15.36 6.81
CA PRO A 455 36.28 14.81 8.04
C PRO A 455 35.74 15.57 9.25
N ALA A 456 35.42 14.82 10.29
CA ALA A 456 34.95 15.39 11.54
C ALA A 456 35.64 14.73 12.73
N VAL A 457 35.84 15.50 13.79
CA VAL A 457 36.28 15.05 15.10
C VAL A 457 35.32 15.57 16.14
N GLY A 458 34.94 14.70 17.06
CA GLY A 458 34.09 15.04 18.19
C GLY A 458 34.50 14.28 19.44
N TRP A 459 34.12 14.82 20.57
CA TRP A 459 34.32 14.20 21.85
C TRP A 459 33.01 14.22 22.62
N ARG A 460 32.48 13.04 22.99
CA ARG A 460 31.26 12.92 23.74
C ARG A 460 31.56 12.42 25.14
N TYR A 461 31.40 13.31 26.10
CA TYR A 461 31.38 12.96 27.51
C TYR A 461 29.94 12.80 27.95
N GLU A 462 29.58 11.59 28.35
CA GLU A 462 28.20 11.22 28.68
C GLU A 462 28.13 10.55 30.05
N GLN A 463 27.16 10.98 30.83
CA GLN A 463 26.82 10.45 32.15
C GLN A 463 25.29 10.25 32.21
N PRO A 464 24.76 9.44 33.16
CA PRO A 464 23.31 9.27 33.27
C PRO A 464 22.52 10.56 33.46
N TRP A 465 23.17 11.61 34.01
CA TRP A 465 22.55 12.90 34.26
C TRP A 465 22.74 13.94 33.14
N GLY A 466 23.53 13.66 32.12
CA GLY A 466 23.74 14.59 31.03
C GLY A 466 24.96 14.34 30.17
N TYR A 467 25.15 15.16 29.14
CA TYR A 467 26.26 15.04 28.21
C TYR A 467 26.76 16.40 27.74
N ILE A 468 27.99 16.41 27.23
CA ILE A 468 28.58 17.50 26.43
C ILE A 468 29.33 16.91 25.25
N GLU A 469 29.12 17.50 24.08
CA GLU A 469 29.66 17.03 22.81
C GLU A 469 30.16 18.21 21.97
N PRO A 470 31.43 18.66 22.14
CA PRO A 470 32.09 19.51 21.17
C PRO A 470 32.42 18.70 19.91
N ARG A 471 32.16 19.29 18.76
CA ARG A 471 32.38 18.70 17.44
C ARG A 471 32.87 19.76 16.44
N THR A 472 33.82 19.38 15.60
CA THR A 472 34.24 20.18 14.45
C THR A 472 34.27 19.30 13.20
N GLU A 473 33.68 19.81 12.11
CA GLU A 473 33.75 19.22 10.78
C GLU A 473 34.42 20.21 9.84
N LEU A 474 35.26 19.70 8.94
CA LEU A 474 35.80 20.49 7.83
C LEU A 474 35.05 20.10 6.56
N TRP A 475 34.37 21.06 5.95
CA TRP A 475 33.69 20.87 4.66
C TRP A 475 34.59 21.44 3.56
N HIS A 476 35.23 20.55 2.81
CA HIS A 476 36.01 20.91 1.63
C HIS A 476 35.28 20.41 0.39
N THR A 477 35.03 21.34 -0.55
CA THR A 477 34.32 21.01 -1.81
C THR A 477 35.12 21.62 -2.96
N ALA A 478 35.41 20.84 -3.97
CA ALA A 478 36.10 21.24 -5.19
C ALA A 478 35.28 20.80 -6.42
N TYR A 479 35.31 21.64 -7.44
CA TYR A 479 34.54 21.43 -8.67
C TYR A 479 35.43 21.53 -9.91
N GLU A 480 35.00 20.81 -10.96
CA GLU A 480 35.42 20.98 -12.35
C GLU A 480 34.14 21.08 -13.20
N LEU A 481 33.90 22.28 -13.74
CA LEU A 481 32.61 22.69 -14.32
C LEU A 481 32.74 22.99 -15.80
N ASP A 482 31.68 22.70 -16.54
CA ASP A 482 31.49 23.05 -17.93
C ASP A 482 30.16 23.82 -18.08
N TYR A 483 30.20 25.00 -18.68
CA TYR A 483 29.04 25.86 -18.91
C TYR A 483 28.58 25.81 -20.39
N GLY A 484 29.10 24.88 -21.18
CA GLY A 484 28.77 24.74 -22.60
C GLY A 484 29.12 25.98 -23.39
N ASP A 485 28.19 26.43 -24.23
CA ASP A 485 28.33 27.61 -25.08
C ASP A 485 27.94 28.93 -24.38
N ARG A 486 27.60 28.88 -23.10
CA ARG A 486 27.21 30.07 -22.33
C ARG A 486 28.42 30.93 -22.01
N VAL A 487 28.36 32.21 -22.36
CA VAL A 487 29.35 33.19 -21.91
C VAL A 487 29.09 33.52 -20.45
N THR A 488 30.06 33.26 -19.59
CA THR A 488 30.00 33.49 -18.15
C THR A 488 31.31 33.98 -17.60
N ASP A 489 31.25 34.78 -16.52
CA ASP A 489 32.43 35.22 -15.75
C ASP A 489 32.75 34.26 -14.60
N ARG A 490 32.01 33.12 -14.48
CA ARG A 490 32.24 32.13 -13.44
C ARG A 490 33.46 31.27 -13.72
N THR A 491 34.20 30.95 -12.66
CA THR A 491 35.33 30.01 -12.76
C THR A 491 34.85 28.58 -12.98
N THR A 492 35.63 27.84 -13.79
CA THR A 492 35.34 26.41 -14.03
C THR A 492 35.83 25.49 -12.91
N SER A 493 36.75 25.97 -12.04
CA SER A 493 37.34 25.13 -10.99
C SER A 493 37.23 25.80 -9.61
N PRO A 494 36.02 26.18 -9.16
CA PRO A 494 35.87 26.80 -7.84
C PRO A 494 36.07 25.79 -6.71
N THR A 495 36.57 26.31 -5.57
CA THR A 495 36.72 25.51 -4.34
C THR A 495 36.19 26.26 -3.13
N ARG A 496 35.74 25.48 -2.10
CA ARG A 496 35.34 26.04 -0.83
C ARG A 496 35.82 25.15 0.31
N SER A 497 36.32 25.80 1.40
CA SER A 497 36.65 25.14 2.66
C SER A 497 36.00 25.89 3.82
N VAL A 498 35.18 25.19 4.62
CA VAL A 498 34.47 25.77 5.77
C VAL A 498 34.59 24.85 6.97
N ALA A 499 34.99 25.39 8.12
CA ALA A 499 34.98 24.67 9.38
C ALA A 499 33.63 24.92 10.09
N ILE A 500 32.92 23.87 10.39
CA ILE A 500 31.64 23.91 11.10
C ILE A 500 31.92 23.39 12.51
N THR A 501 31.70 24.23 13.52
CA THR A 501 31.95 23.89 14.92
C THR A 501 30.64 23.96 15.71
N SER A 502 30.41 22.99 16.54
CA SER A 502 29.27 22.97 17.45
C SER A 502 29.65 22.42 18.81
N ILE A 503 28.93 22.87 19.84
CA ILE A 503 28.94 22.30 21.19
C ILE A 503 27.50 22.00 21.55
N ASP A 504 27.21 20.75 21.73
CA ASP A 504 25.90 20.28 22.15
C ASP A 504 25.98 19.79 23.60
N SER A 505 25.07 20.20 24.44
CA SER A 505 25.05 19.82 25.86
C SER A 505 23.62 19.70 26.36
N GLY A 506 23.35 18.65 27.09
CA GLY A 506 22.07 18.39 27.73
C GLY A 506 22.20 17.84 29.13
N LEU A 507 21.24 18.15 29.96
CA LEU A 507 21.07 17.55 31.29
C LEU A 507 19.80 16.71 31.29
N VAL A 508 19.78 15.68 32.12
CA VAL A 508 18.61 14.82 32.32
C VAL A 508 18.29 14.78 33.82
N PHE A 509 17.12 15.29 34.16
CA PHE A 509 16.54 15.18 35.47
C PHE A 509 15.37 14.22 35.41
N GLU A 510 15.30 13.33 36.38
CA GLU A 510 14.23 12.31 36.43
C GLU A 510 13.51 12.37 37.77
N ARG A 511 12.21 12.09 37.75
CA ARG A 511 11.43 11.81 38.95
C ARG A 511 10.40 10.74 38.71
N GLU A 512 10.15 9.95 39.74
CA GLU A 512 9.04 9.03 39.75
C GLU A 512 7.74 9.77 40.04
N LEU A 513 6.67 9.40 39.37
CA LEU A 513 5.37 10.03 39.46
C LEU A 513 4.27 8.99 39.36
N GLU A 514 3.28 9.04 40.21
CA GLU A 514 2.10 8.20 40.13
C GLU A 514 0.89 9.05 39.70
N LEU A 515 0.25 8.66 38.57
CA LEU A 515 -0.94 9.33 38.06
C LEU A 515 -2.02 8.28 37.77
N GLY A 516 -3.19 8.46 38.42
CA GLY A 516 -4.32 7.54 38.19
C GLY A 516 -4.04 6.08 38.55
N GLY A 517 -3.16 5.81 39.50
CA GLY A 517 -2.78 4.48 39.96
C GLY A 517 -1.78 3.78 39.01
N ARG A 518 -1.12 4.52 38.13
CA ARG A 518 -0.04 4.04 37.27
C ARG A 518 1.27 4.76 37.58
N GLY A 519 2.35 4.01 37.59
CA GLY A 519 3.71 4.52 37.75
C GLY A 519 4.22 5.13 36.45
N TYR A 520 4.85 6.28 36.55
CA TYR A 520 5.51 6.96 35.44
C TYR A 520 6.87 7.50 35.89
N ARG A 521 7.80 7.56 34.97
CA ARG A 521 9.03 8.34 35.08
C ARG A 521 8.87 9.61 34.24
N GLN A 522 8.96 10.77 34.93
CA GLN A 522 9.00 12.05 34.22
C GLN A 522 10.43 12.51 34.10
N THR A 523 10.85 12.90 32.89
CA THR A 523 12.13 13.53 32.60
C THR A 523 11.95 15.04 32.42
N LEU A 524 12.99 15.81 32.72
CA LEU A 524 13.17 17.20 32.31
C LEU A 524 14.57 17.29 31.69
N GLU A 525 14.62 17.64 30.39
CA GLU A 525 15.82 17.57 29.57
C GLU A 525 16.14 18.96 28.98
N PRO A 526 16.74 19.88 29.73
CA PRO A 526 17.25 21.13 29.18
C PRO A 526 18.45 20.83 28.27
N ARG A 527 18.48 21.47 27.08
CA ARG A 527 19.51 21.33 26.06
C ARG A 527 19.98 22.71 25.59
N VAL A 528 21.27 22.82 25.38
CA VAL A 528 21.94 23.98 24.82
C VAL A 528 22.83 23.54 23.67
N ASN A 529 22.68 24.19 22.55
CA ASN A 529 23.53 23.96 21.38
C ASN A 529 24.10 25.30 20.91
N TYR A 530 25.42 25.39 20.86
CA TYR A 530 26.10 26.49 20.20
C TYR A 530 26.61 25.98 18.84
N ALA A 531 26.37 26.73 17.77
CA ALA A 531 26.85 26.39 16.43
C ALA A 531 27.45 27.62 15.75
N TYR A 532 28.62 27.42 15.17
CA TYR A 532 29.33 28.44 14.41
C TYR A 532 29.76 27.92 13.05
N VAL A 533 29.37 28.63 12.00
CA VAL A 533 29.74 28.41 10.60
C VAL A 533 30.18 29.77 10.04
N PRO A 534 31.43 29.92 9.68
CA PRO A 534 31.94 31.21 9.16
C PRO A 534 31.29 31.54 7.82
N ARG A 535 31.12 32.83 7.59
CA ARG A 535 30.68 33.38 6.32
C ARG A 535 31.77 33.18 5.26
N THR A 536 31.38 32.59 4.14
CA THR A 536 32.32 32.26 3.05
C THR A 536 31.66 32.55 1.72
N ASP A 537 32.40 33.19 0.79
CA ASP A 537 31.92 33.44 -0.55
C ASP A 537 31.67 32.12 -1.31
N GLN A 538 30.49 31.98 -1.87
CA GLN A 538 30.01 30.82 -2.62
C GLN A 538 29.37 31.23 -3.96
N THR A 539 29.54 32.49 -4.39
CA THR A 539 28.96 33.05 -5.61
C THR A 539 29.39 32.29 -6.87
N GLN A 540 30.62 31.76 -6.87
CA GLN A 540 31.16 31.01 -7.99
C GLN A 540 30.75 29.52 -8.02
N LEU A 541 30.09 29.02 -6.96
CA LEU A 541 29.70 27.60 -6.87
C LEU A 541 28.41 27.33 -7.63
N PRO A 542 28.27 26.15 -8.25
CA PRO A 542 27.03 25.73 -8.89
C PRO A 542 25.94 25.44 -7.85
N TYR A 543 24.75 25.10 -8.32
CA TYR A 543 23.61 24.71 -7.47
C TYR A 543 22.99 23.39 -7.98
N PHE A 544 23.63 22.25 -7.65
CA PHE A 544 23.24 20.92 -8.14
C PHE A 544 22.19 20.23 -7.26
N ASP A 545 22.42 20.18 -5.94
CA ASP A 545 21.65 19.37 -5.02
C ASP A 545 21.36 20.03 -3.66
N SER A 546 21.65 21.31 -3.54
CA SER A 546 21.39 22.04 -2.31
C SER A 546 19.98 22.63 -2.28
N ARG A 547 19.38 22.62 -1.10
CA ARG A 547 18.11 23.28 -0.81
C ARG A 547 18.13 23.77 0.62
N GLU A 548 17.62 24.96 0.88
CA GLU A 548 17.46 25.45 2.24
C GLU A 548 16.43 24.59 3.00
N ARG A 549 16.75 24.26 4.25
CA ARG A 549 15.90 23.39 5.08
C ARG A 549 14.84 24.22 5.77
N VAL A 550 13.63 23.70 5.78
CA VAL A 550 12.53 24.28 6.56
C VAL A 550 12.87 24.22 8.05
N PHE A 551 12.65 25.31 8.76
CA PHE A 551 12.93 25.38 10.19
C PHE A 551 11.95 24.48 10.98
N SER A 552 12.50 23.78 11.98
CA SER A 552 11.76 22.79 12.78
C SER A 552 12.44 22.56 14.13
N TRP A 553 11.84 21.74 15.00
CA TRP A 553 12.47 21.31 16.25
C TRP A 553 13.88 20.74 16.02
N ASP A 554 14.08 19.92 14.99
CA ASP A 554 15.38 19.31 14.70
C ASP A 554 16.42 20.33 14.19
N GLN A 555 15.96 21.40 13.54
CA GLN A 555 16.83 22.47 13.08
C GLN A 555 17.39 23.35 14.21
N LEU A 556 16.78 23.36 15.38
CA LEU A 556 17.36 23.99 16.58
C LEU A 556 18.75 23.41 16.91
N TRP A 557 18.95 22.12 16.64
CA TRP A 557 20.13 21.36 17.06
C TRP A 557 21.12 21.08 15.90
N SER A 558 20.78 21.44 14.67
CA SER A 558 21.60 21.20 13.48
C SER A 558 22.36 22.47 13.05
N PRO A 559 23.66 22.41 12.81
CA PRO A 559 24.40 23.54 12.24
C PRO A 559 24.17 23.75 10.73
N HIS A 560 23.46 22.81 10.08
CA HIS A 560 23.29 22.78 8.63
C HIS A 560 21.95 23.41 8.23
N ARG A 561 21.99 24.61 7.64
CA ARG A 561 20.81 25.28 7.08
C ARG A 561 20.42 24.73 5.70
N PHE A 562 21.36 24.18 4.96
CA PHE A 562 21.10 23.58 3.64
C PHE A 562 21.22 22.06 3.66
N SER A 563 20.50 21.41 2.78
CA SER A 563 20.77 20.04 2.34
C SER A 563 21.84 20.08 1.22
N GLY A 564 22.35 18.89 0.83
CA GLY A 564 23.38 18.81 -0.23
C GLY A 564 24.74 19.37 0.19
N ALA A 565 25.59 19.65 -0.78
CA ALA A 565 26.96 20.07 -0.53
C ALA A 565 27.39 21.39 -1.21
N ASP A 566 26.52 21.96 -2.08
CA ASP A 566 26.89 23.15 -2.84
C ASP A 566 26.79 24.43 -1.99
N ARG A 567 25.90 24.46 -1.03
CA ARG A 567 25.70 25.58 -0.13
C ARG A 567 25.93 25.20 1.33
N VAL A 568 26.65 26.07 2.04
CA VAL A 568 26.81 26.01 3.49
C VAL A 568 26.38 27.36 4.06
N GLY A 569 25.30 27.40 4.78
CA GLY A 569 24.76 28.62 5.39
C GLY A 569 25.65 29.08 6.54
N ASP A 570 26.01 30.33 6.54
CA ASP A 570 26.69 30.99 7.66
C ASP A 570 25.80 30.96 8.91
N LEU A 571 26.41 30.76 10.07
CA LEU A 571 25.67 30.61 11.33
C LEU A 571 26.56 31.03 12.51
N ASN A 572 26.01 31.84 13.41
CA ASN A 572 26.56 32.07 14.73
C ASN A 572 25.37 32.12 15.69
N ARG A 573 25.15 31.03 16.41
CA ARG A 573 23.87 30.81 17.09
C ARG A 573 24.06 30.06 18.39
N VAL A 574 23.24 30.41 19.39
CA VAL A 574 22.92 29.55 20.53
C VAL A 574 21.47 29.12 20.44
N SER A 575 21.19 27.85 20.57
CA SER A 575 19.84 27.31 20.72
C SER A 575 19.63 26.82 22.13
N LEU A 576 18.50 27.19 22.71
CA LEU A 576 18.07 26.77 24.02
C LEU A 576 16.75 26.04 23.90
N GLY A 577 16.61 24.94 24.60
CA GLY A 577 15.35 24.22 24.64
C GLY A 577 15.23 23.35 25.87
N VAL A 578 14.03 22.98 26.15
CA VAL A 578 13.70 22.04 27.21
C VAL A 578 12.66 21.06 26.70
N GLN A 579 12.90 19.79 26.94
CA GLN A 579 11.96 18.70 26.66
C GLN A 579 11.60 17.99 27.96
N SER A 580 10.37 17.57 28.10
CA SER A 580 9.92 16.72 29.21
C SER A 580 9.18 15.52 28.62
N ARG A 581 9.54 14.33 29.10
CA ARG A 581 8.86 13.09 28.71
C ARG A 581 8.20 12.47 29.93
N LEU A 582 7.04 11.87 29.72
CA LEU A 582 6.34 11.04 30.67
C LEU A 582 6.36 9.59 30.17
N ILE A 583 7.20 8.77 30.77
CA ILE A 583 7.45 7.40 30.37
C ILE A 583 6.67 6.48 31.30
N GLU A 584 5.84 5.60 30.74
CA GLU A 584 5.05 4.63 31.53
C GLU A 584 5.95 3.49 32.00
N ASP A 585 6.05 3.26 33.31
CA ASP A 585 6.96 2.26 33.88
C ASP A 585 6.64 0.83 33.44
N SER A 586 5.37 0.49 33.29
CA SER A 586 4.92 -0.85 32.92
C SER A 586 5.29 -1.26 31.48
N ALA A 587 5.42 -0.30 30.56
CA ALA A 587 5.61 -0.52 29.14
C ALA A 587 6.88 0.11 28.58
N GLY A 588 7.56 0.99 29.33
CA GLY A 588 8.74 1.72 28.88
C GLY A 588 8.49 2.66 27.70
N ARG A 589 7.22 3.06 27.46
CA ARG A 589 6.84 3.89 26.31
C ARG A 589 6.54 5.32 26.73
N ASP A 590 6.90 6.26 25.87
CA ASP A 590 6.57 7.66 26.07
C ASP A 590 5.05 7.88 25.95
N ARG A 591 4.43 8.37 27.02
CA ARG A 591 3.01 8.76 27.02
C ARG A 591 2.82 10.22 26.64
N LEU A 592 3.77 11.06 27.01
CA LEU A 592 3.76 12.48 26.70
C LEU A 592 5.19 12.92 26.44
N THR A 593 5.41 13.62 25.34
CA THR A 593 6.62 14.36 25.05
C THR A 593 6.23 15.79 24.77
N PHE A 594 6.74 16.72 25.53
CA PHE A 594 6.56 18.15 25.35
C PHE A 594 7.93 18.81 25.23
N GLY A 595 8.11 19.63 24.21
CA GLY A 595 9.33 20.37 23.98
C GLY A 595 9.04 21.82 23.59
N VAL A 596 9.89 22.73 24.06
CA VAL A 596 9.89 24.12 23.63
C VAL A 596 11.32 24.60 23.50
N GLY A 597 11.61 25.35 22.44
CA GLY A 597 12.95 25.86 22.18
C GLY A 597 13.00 27.01 21.19
N GLN A 598 14.09 27.76 21.24
CA GLN A 598 14.33 28.92 20.40
C GLN A 598 15.84 29.09 20.17
N SER A 599 16.21 29.64 19.03
CA SER A 599 17.58 30.01 18.69
C SER A 599 17.78 31.52 18.75
N TYR A 600 18.94 31.92 19.24
CA TYR A 600 19.40 33.33 19.27
C TYR A 600 20.59 33.46 18.34
N TYR A 601 20.53 34.40 17.39
CA TYR A 601 21.55 34.64 16.39
C TYR A 601 22.39 35.82 16.73
N PHE A 602 23.70 35.64 16.68
CA PHE A 602 24.69 36.71 16.97
C PHE A 602 25.19 37.43 15.71
N SER A 603 24.74 36.94 14.51
CA SER A 603 25.03 37.57 13.23
C SER A 603 23.92 37.32 12.24
N GLU A 604 23.79 38.21 11.26
CA GLU A 604 22.93 37.99 10.09
C GLU A 604 23.37 36.75 9.33
N ARG A 605 22.41 36.08 8.71
CA ARG A 605 22.62 34.87 7.87
C ARG A 605 22.49 35.30 6.40
N ARG A 606 23.61 35.53 5.76
CA ARG A 606 23.67 36.15 4.40
C ARG A 606 23.73 35.13 3.29
N ILE A 607 24.28 33.95 3.57
CA ILE A 607 24.37 32.90 2.56
C ILE A 607 22.99 32.33 2.29
N ASP A 608 22.50 32.59 1.09
CA ASP A 608 21.28 32.03 0.51
C ASP A 608 21.62 31.13 -0.69
N SER A 609 20.63 30.92 -1.59
CA SER A 609 20.86 30.13 -2.82
C SER A 609 21.89 30.76 -3.77
N GLU A 610 22.06 32.09 -3.75
CA GLU A 610 23.07 32.79 -4.58
C GLU A 610 24.49 32.66 -4.02
N GLY A 611 24.61 32.48 -2.71
CA GLY A 611 25.90 32.25 -2.06
C GLY A 611 26.74 33.47 -1.82
N ASP A 612 26.21 34.70 -1.96
CA ASP A 612 26.91 35.94 -1.76
C ASP A 612 27.01 36.32 -0.28
N PRO A 613 28.22 36.39 0.31
CA PRO A 613 28.36 36.73 1.72
C PRO A 613 28.23 38.24 2.01
N ASP A 614 28.33 39.10 1.00
CA ASP A 614 28.38 40.54 1.17
C ASP A 614 27.02 41.22 1.02
N THR A 615 26.09 40.57 0.35
CA THR A 615 24.72 41.07 0.15
C THR A 615 23.73 40.34 1.05
N LEU A 616 22.73 41.08 1.47
CA LEU A 616 21.49 40.48 2.05
C LEU A 616 20.52 40.20 0.90
N PRO A 617 19.62 39.19 1.04
CA PRO A 617 18.55 39.04 0.08
C PRO A 617 17.88 40.37 -0.22
N PRO A 618 17.68 40.75 -1.51
CA PRO A 618 17.10 42.02 -1.87
C PRO A 618 15.74 42.25 -1.24
N ARG A 619 15.32 43.52 -1.14
CA ARG A 619 13.95 43.82 -0.70
C ARG A 619 12.99 43.59 -1.85
N PRO A 620 11.70 43.25 -1.59
CA PRO A 620 10.72 43.15 -2.63
C PRO A 620 10.53 44.42 -3.47
N SER A 621 10.87 45.58 -2.90
CA SER A 621 10.90 46.85 -3.62
C SER A 621 12.09 47.01 -4.59
N GLU A 622 13.13 46.20 -4.40
CA GLU A 622 14.37 46.19 -5.19
C GLU A 622 14.29 45.09 -6.27
N ASP A 623 13.69 43.94 -5.92
CA ASP A 623 13.41 42.82 -6.80
C ASP A 623 12.08 42.16 -6.40
N PRO A 624 11.03 42.37 -7.18
CA PRO A 624 9.71 41.79 -6.89
C PRO A 624 9.63 40.25 -6.97
N SER A 625 10.65 39.60 -7.57
CA SER A 625 10.69 38.12 -7.69
C SER A 625 11.24 37.45 -6.43
N VAL A 626 11.75 38.22 -5.47
CA VAL A 626 12.33 37.67 -4.25
C VAL A 626 11.28 37.49 -3.18
N ASN A 627 11.30 36.32 -2.53
CA ASN A 627 10.48 36.03 -1.35
C ASN A 627 10.73 37.10 -0.26
N PRO A 628 9.70 37.91 0.12
CA PRO A 628 9.83 38.95 1.13
C PRO A 628 10.31 38.41 2.49
N GLU A 629 10.06 37.15 2.76
CA GLU A 629 10.47 36.48 4.01
C GLU A 629 11.99 36.24 4.06
N SER A 630 12.66 36.03 2.91
CA SER A 630 14.08 35.68 2.86
C SER A 630 14.95 36.71 3.57
N ARG A 631 14.70 38.01 3.37
CA ARG A 631 15.45 39.06 4.05
C ARG A 631 15.16 39.10 5.54
N TYR A 632 13.91 38.98 5.94
CA TYR A 632 13.54 38.93 7.36
C TYR A 632 14.16 37.72 8.05
N GLN A 633 14.08 36.54 7.47
CA GLN A 633 14.74 35.35 8.00
C GLN A 633 16.27 35.51 8.09
N ALA A 634 16.89 36.24 7.20
CA ALA A 634 18.33 36.52 7.21
C ALA A 634 18.74 37.48 8.35
N THR A 635 17.92 38.45 8.71
CA THR A 635 18.25 39.56 9.63
C THR A 635 17.67 39.45 11.03
N ARG A 636 16.65 38.62 11.27
CA ARG A 636 16.02 38.44 12.61
C ARG A 636 17.04 37.94 13.64
N ASP A 637 16.93 38.44 14.87
CA ASP A 637 17.85 38.09 15.96
C ASP A 637 17.47 36.74 16.63
N ARG A 638 16.27 36.27 16.39
CA ARG A 638 15.75 35.03 16.98
C ARG A 638 15.06 34.15 15.91
N SER A 639 15.05 32.86 16.15
CA SER A 639 14.18 31.97 15.42
C SER A 639 12.74 32.07 15.92
N PRO A 640 11.74 31.56 15.21
CA PRO A 640 10.46 31.28 15.83
C PRO A 640 10.65 30.44 17.09
N LEU A 641 9.77 30.66 18.08
CA LEU A 641 9.62 29.75 19.19
C LEU A 641 8.99 28.43 18.67
N VAL A 642 9.70 27.32 18.81
CA VAL A 642 9.22 26.00 18.41
C VAL A 642 8.63 25.30 19.61
N THR A 643 7.38 24.87 19.50
CA THR A 643 6.72 24.04 20.50
C THR A 643 6.30 22.73 19.85
N ARG A 644 6.59 21.61 20.52
CA ARG A 644 6.22 20.27 20.10
C ARG A 644 5.52 19.53 21.23
N LEU A 645 4.44 18.87 20.91
CA LEU A 645 3.70 18.01 21.82
C LEU A 645 3.34 16.70 21.11
N ASP A 646 3.78 15.58 21.65
CA ASP A 646 3.33 14.25 21.28
C ASP A 646 2.68 13.61 22.50
N TRP A 647 1.39 13.35 22.47
CA TRP A 647 0.65 12.85 23.61
C TRP A 647 -0.17 11.62 23.28
N GLN A 648 0.23 10.49 23.87
CA GLN A 648 -0.56 9.26 23.88
C GLN A 648 -1.55 9.30 25.04
N ILE A 649 -2.69 9.98 24.86
CA ILE A 649 -3.72 10.26 25.89
C ILE A 649 -4.20 8.94 26.53
N SER A 650 -4.40 7.94 25.70
CA SER A 650 -4.75 6.58 26.12
C SER A 650 -4.22 5.57 25.09
N ASP A 651 -4.46 4.29 25.31
CA ASP A 651 -4.08 3.27 24.33
C ASP A 651 -4.83 3.41 22.98
N ARG A 652 -5.89 4.23 22.96
CA ARG A 652 -6.73 4.47 21.78
C ARG A 652 -6.59 5.87 21.20
N TRP A 653 -6.22 6.85 21.97
CA TRP A 653 -6.15 8.25 21.55
C TRP A 653 -4.74 8.77 21.60
N SER A 654 -4.31 9.39 20.52
CA SER A 654 -3.06 10.13 20.44
C SER A 654 -3.28 11.47 19.75
N THR A 655 -2.46 12.47 20.12
CA THR A 655 -2.44 13.78 19.48
C THR A 655 -1.01 14.25 19.33
N GLY A 656 -0.71 14.86 18.20
CA GLY A 656 0.51 15.59 17.93
C GLY A 656 0.19 17.06 17.72
N TYR A 657 1.08 17.92 18.13
CA TYR A 657 1.01 19.36 17.88
C TYR A 657 2.40 19.92 17.67
N GLU A 658 2.59 20.66 16.59
CA GLU A 658 3.78 21.46 16.34
C GLU A 658 3.37 22.90 16.06
N TRP A 659 4.08 23.84 16.68
CA TRP A 659 3.79 25.26 16.54
C TRP A 659 5.07 26.06 16.46
N LEU A 660 5.18 26.87 15.43
CA LEU A 660 6.23 27.83 15.20
C LEU A 660 5.63 29.23 15.32
N TYR A 661 6.09 29.96 16.29
CA TYR A 661 5.60 31.31 16.59
C TYR A 661 6.71 32.33 16.54
N ASP A 662 6.57 33.30 15.66
CA ASP A 662 7.45 34.45 15.55
C ASP A 662 7.05 35.49 16.60
N ASP A 663 7.87 35.63 17.64
CA ASP A 663 7.63 36.55 18.76
C ASP A 663 8.03 38.01 18.46
N GLU A 664 8.75 38.29 17.34
CA GLU A 664 9.06 39.64 16.87
C GLU A 664 7.89 40.21 16.05
N ARG A 665 7.23 39.39 15.25
CA ARG A 665 6.07 39.77 14.44
C ARG A 665 4.74 39.47 15.12
N GLU A 666 4.76 38.79 16.27
CA GLU A 666 3.56 38.34 16.99
C GLU A 666 2.62 37.46 16.12
N GLN A 667 3.20 36.61 15.27
CA GLN A 667 2.42 35.77 14.38
C GLN A 667 2.87 34.31 14.38
N THR A 668 1.95 33.41 14.06
CA THR A 668 2.25 32.02 13.80
C THR A 668 2.88 31.87 12.42
N GLU A 669 4.01 31.17 12.28
CA GLU A 669 4.60 30.82 10.98
C GLU A 669 4.08 29.49 10.48
N ARG A 670 3.91 28.51 11.41
CA ARG A 670 3.38 27.19 11.09
C ARG A 670 2.69 26.60 12.30
N SER A 671 1.59 25.91 12.06
CA SER A 671 0.88 25.15 13.09
C SER A 671 0.34 23.86 12.48
N SER A 672 0.57 22.74 13.14
CA SER A 672 -0.03 21.46 12.76
C SER A 672 -0.58 20.76 14.00
N VAL A 673 -1.77 20.18 13.85
CA VAL A 673 -2.43 19.38 14.89
C VAL A 673 -2.87 18.09 14.23
N ASP A 674 -2.57 16.97 14.85
CA ASP A 674 -3.17 15.69 14.50
C ASP A 674 -3.80 15.02 15.72
N VAL A 675 -4.99 14.51 15.56
CA VAL A 675 -5.71 13.73 16.56
C VAL A 675 -6.09 12.40 15.94
N ARG A 676 -5.72 11.31 16.60
CA ARG A 676 -5.94 9.95 16.11
C ARG A 676 -6.63 9.10 17.14
N TYR A 677 -7.69 8.44 16.72
CA TYR A 677 -8.37 7.41 17.48
C TYR A 677 -8.20 6.06 16.83
N ARG A 678 -7.76 5.07 17.59
CA ARG A 678 -7.59 3.69 17.14
C ARG A 678 -8.18 2.72 18.15
N HIS A 679 -9.09 1.87 17.70
CA HIS A 679 -9.67 0.81 18.52
C HIS A 679 -9.07 -0.56 18.13
N PRO A 680 -8.89 -1.51 19.07
CA PRO A 680 -8.42 -2.86 18.75
C PRO A 680 -9.26 -3.59 17.70
N GLU A 681 -10.56 -3.32 17.64
CA GLU A 681 -11.47 -3.87 16.64
C GLU A 681 -11.34 -3.26 15.25
N GLY A 682 -10.41 -2.31 15.06
CA GLY A 682 -10.10 -1.72 13.76
C GLY A 682 -10.86 -0.44 13.44
N HIS A 683 -11.58 0.17 14.41
CA HIS A 683 -12.11 1.52 14.20
C HIS A 683 -10.98 2.54 14.23
N VAL A 684 -10.96 3.43 13.28
CA VAL A 684 -9.97 4.51 13.13
C VAL A 684 -10.68 5.80 12.80
N VAL A 685 -10.30 6.88 13.47
CA VAL A 685 -10.68 8.25 13.12
C VAL A 685 -9.44 9.12 13.24
N ASN A 686 -9.11 9.86 12.19
CA ASN A 686 -8.02 10.82 12.18
C ASN A 686 -8.56 12.20 11.82
N LEU A 687 -8.04 13.21 12.50
CA LEU A 687 -8.26 14.62 12.20
C LEU A 687 -6.90 15.28 12.14
N GLY A 688 -6.53 15.80 10.99
CA GLY A 688 -5.36 16.61 10.74
C GLY A 688 -5.77 18.05 10.43
N TYR A 689 -5.01 19.00 10.94
CA TYR A 689 -5.06 20.41 10.57
C TYR A 689 -3.65 20.89 10.35
N ARG A 690 -3.41 21.59 9.26
CA ARG A 690 -2.14 22.22 8.94
C ARG A 690 -2.37 23.64 8.49
N TRP A 691 -1.59 24.53 9.04
CA TRP A 691 -1.50 25.91 8.63
C TRP A 691 -0.03 26.33 8.53
N GLU A 692 0.35 26.98 7.43
CA GLU A 692 1.70 27.46 7.18
C GLU A 692 1.65 28.75 6.36
N ILE A 693 2.53 29.71 6.70
CA ILE A 693 2.77 30.84 5.81
C ILE A 693 3.64 30.33 4.65
N GLU A 694 3.09 30.26 3.46
CA GLU A 694 3.89 30.04 2.27
C GLU A 694 4.46 31.38 1.80
N GLY A 695 5.80 31.45 1.69
CA GLY A 695 6.42 32.52 0.97
C GLY A 695 6.17 32.38 -0.52
N PHE A 696 5.82 33.48 -1.16
CA PHE A 696 5.78 33.76 -2.60
C PHE A 696 5.58 32.57 -3.56
N ASP A 697 4.44 32.54 -4.24
CA ASP A 697 4.19 31.71 -5.43
C ASP A 697 4.69 32.46 -6.68
N PRO A 698 5.75 32.00 -7.35
CA PRO A 698 6.26 32.59 -8.57
C PRO A 698 5.32 32.41 -9.79
N SER A 699 4.26 31.58 -9.69
CA SER A 699 3.31 31.35 -10.78
C SER A 699 2.23 32.41 -10.90
N VAL A 700 2.12 33.33 -9.95
CA VAL A 700 1.21 34.46 -10.03
C VAL A 700 1.73 35.49 -11.03
N ILE A 701 0.99 35.70 -12.09
CA ILE A 701 1.21 36.57 -13.24
C ILE A 701 1.86 37.92 -12.86
N PRO A 702 2.98 38.34 -13.53
CA PRO A 702 3.57 39.65 -13.32
C PRO A 702 2.57 40.77 -13.60
N GLY A 703 2.12 41.47 -12.57
CA GLY A 703 1.22 42.63 -12.69
C GLY A 703 0.26 42.85 -11.54
N ASP A 704 -0.09 41.84 -10.76
CA ASP A 704 -0.90 41.97 -9.55
C ASP A 704 -0.01 41.93 -8.31
N TYR A 705 0.69 43.02 -8.01
CA TYR A 705 1.59 43.18 -6.88
C TYR A 705 0.83 43.37 -5.54
N GLY A 706 -0.23 42.65 -5.35
CA GLY A 706 -0.87 42.49 -4.05
C GLY A 706 -0.15 41.43 -3.26
N PHE A 707 0.63 41.85 -2.26
CA PHE A 707 1.07 40.95 -1.19
C PHE A 707 -0.17 40.30 -0.57
N ARG A 708 -0.56 39.13 -1.04
CA ARG A 708 -1.47 38.26 -0.30
C ARG A 708 -0.59 37.43 0.62
N ASP A 709 -0.89 37.46 1.92
CA ASP A 709 -0.42 36.47 2.85
C ASP A 709 -0.87 35.10 2.31
N TYR A 710 0.01 34.41 1.55
CA TYR A 710 -0.26 33.06 1.14
C TYR A 710 -0.03 32.17 2.36
N SER A 711 -1.10 31.94 3.08
CA SER A 711 -1.15 30.85 4.05
C SER A 711 -1.75 29.63 3.37
N ARG A 712 -1.10 28.50 3.52
CA ARG A 712 -1.69 27.19 3.21
C ARG A 712 -2.42 26.68 4.42
N GLU A 713 -3.70 26.46 4.28
CA GLU A 713 -4.55 25.93 5.35
C GLU A 713 -5.29 24.69 4.85
N GLU A 714 -5.06 23.55 5.53
CA GLU A 714 -5.59 22.27 5.11
C GLU A 714 -6.23 21.52 6.28
N TRP A 715 -7.35 20.85 5.97
CA TRP A 715 -8.01 19.90 6.84
C TRP A 715 -7.98 18.51 6.22
N ASP A 716 -7.57 17.51 7.00
CA ASP A 716 -7.60 16.08 6.62
C ASP A 716 -8.41 15.30 7.66
N LEU A 717 -9.62 14.91 7.30
CA LEU A 717 -10.46 14.05 8.11
C LEU A 717 -10.55 12.68 7.44
N SER A 718 -10.16 11.62 8.18
CA SER A 718 -10.31 10.26 7.67
C SER A 718 -10.87 9.31 8.71
N LEU A 719 -11.62 8.33 8.25
CA LEU A 719 -12.23 7.34 9.12
C LEU A 719 -12.30 5.95 8.45
N ALA A 720 -12.15 4.93 9.29
CA ALA A 720 -12.56 3.57 8.99
C ALA A 720 -13.33 3.06 10.22
N TRP A 721 -14.60 2.72 10.03
CA TRP A 721 -15.48 2.41 11.15
C TRP A 721 -16.30 1.16 10.89
N LYS A 722 -16.12 0.14 11.72
CA LYS A 722 -16.94 -1.06 11.71
C LYS A 722 -18.25 -0.77 12.45
N ALA A 723 -19.28 -0.40 11.70
CA ALA A 723 -20.57 -0.07 12.29
C ALA A 723 -21.23 -1.30 12.97
N ASN A 724 -21.00 -2.47 12.39
CA ASN A 724 -21.33 -3.78 12.95
C ASN A 724 -20.48 -4.84 12.21
N PRO A 725 -20.54 -6.14 12.56
CA PRO A 725 -19.74 -7.17 11.87
C PRO A 725 -19.94 -7.25 10.35
N ARG A 726 -21.05 -6.68 9.84
CA ARG A 726 -21.41 -6.73 8.41
C ARG A 726 -21.12 -5.44 7.66
N ILE A 727 -20.95 -4.31 8.35
CA ILE A 727 -20.85 -2.99 7.69
C ILE A 727 -19.60 -2.27 8.15
N ASP A 728 -18.71 -2.01 7.21
CA ASP A 728 -17.57 -1.13 7.37
C ASP A 728 -17.80 0.16 6.58
N LEU A 729 -17.60 1.30 7.23
CA LEU A 729 -17.66 2.63 6.66
C LEU A 729 -16.24 3.15 6.51
N ILE A 730 -15.92 3.67 5.33
CA ILE A 730 -14.60 4.22 5.00
C ILE A 730 -14.81 5.61 4.44
N GLY A 731 -14.00 6.57 4.85
CA GLY A 731 -14.12 7.93 4.34
C GLY A 731 -12.85 8.74 4.52
N ARG A 732 -12.64 9.68 3.61
CA ARG A 732 -11.64 10.74 3.70
C ARG A 732 -12.19 12.03 3.13
N TYR A 733 -11.86 13.13 3.77
CA TYR A 733 -12.13 14.48 3.30
C TYR A 733 -10.87 15.31 3.51
N LEU A 734 -10.14 15.59 2.44
CA LEU A 734 -8.99 16.48 2.40
C LEU A 734 -9.43 17.79 1.75
N HIS A 735 -9.31 18.89 2.47
CA HIS A 735 -9.80 20.20 2.06
C HIS A 735 -8.71 21.26 2.16
N ASP A 736 -8.49 21.96 1.07
CA ASP A 736 -7.68 23.17 1.01
C ASP A 736 -8.58 24.37 1.37
N GLN A 737 -8.43 24.86 2.61
CA GLN A 737 -9.19 25.98 3.13
C GLN A 737 -8.76 27.31 2.50
N THR A 738 -7.50 27.43 2.09
CA THR A 738 -6.95 28.62 1.47
C THR A 738 -7.67 28.93 0.15
N ASN A 739 -7.85 27.92 -0.69
CA ASN A 739 -8.51 28.03 -1.97
C ASN A 739 -10.00 27.62 -1.89
N ASN A 740 -10.47 27.25 -0.69
CA ASN A 740 -11.83 26.80 -0.41
C ASN A 740 -12.32 25.71 -1.38
N ARG A 741 -11.47 24.68 -1.58
CA ARG A 741 -11.78 23.56 -2.47
C ARG A 741 -11.42 22.21 -1.81
N PRO A 742 -12.19 21.15 -2.06
CA PRO A 742 -11.78 19.82 -1.67
C PRO A 742 -10.63 19.35 -2.58
N LEU A 743 -9.57 18.80 -2.00
CA LEU A 743 -8.47 18.12 -2.73
C LEU A 743 -8.82 16.65 -2.94
N GLU A 744 -9.49 16.04 -1.98
CA GLU A 744 -9.98 14.67 -2.09
C GLU A 744 -11.23 14.47 -1.23
N GLN A 745 -12.20 13.76 -1.81
CA GLN A 745 -13.39 13.26 -1.12
C GLN A 745 -13.53 11.77 -1.42
N LEU A 746 -13.62 10.96 -0.38
CA LEU A 746 -13.80 9.52 -0.50
C LEU A 746 -14.89 9.05 0.44
N ALA A 747 -15.82 8.24 -0.08
CA ALA A 747 -16.84 7.55 0.70
C ALA A 747 -16.93 6.09 0.28
N GLY A 748 -16.67 5.18 1.19
CA GLY A 748 -16.70 3.74 1.00
C GLY A 748 -17.67 3.06 1.95
N LEU A 749 -18.39 2.09 1.42
CA LEU A 749 -19.24 1.17 2.16
C LEU A 749 -18.82 -0.25 1.82
N GLN A 750 -18.46 -1.03 2.84
CA GLN A 750 -18.20 -2.44 2.70
C GLN A 750 -19.27 -3.22 3.44
N TRP A 751 -19.94 -4.12 2.72
CA TRP A 751 -20.91 -5.05 3.27
C TRP A 751 -20.31 -6.46 3.29
N ASN A 752 -20.24 -7.06 4.48
CA ASN A 752 -19.74 -8.41 4.68
C ASN A 752 -20.89 -9.34 5.07
N ASP A 753 -21.04 -10.45 4.38
CA ASP A 753 -21.92 -11.54 4.74
C ASP A 753 -21.11 -12.83 4.93
N CYS A 754 -21.75 -13.90 5.37
CA CYS A 754 -21.12 -15.20 5.59
C CYS A 754 -20.37 -15.68 4.34
N CYS A 755 -20.99 -15.60 3.16
CA CYS A 755 -20.47 -16.20 1.93
C CYS A 755 -20.17 -15.20 0.81
N TYR A 756 -20.38 -13.90 1.03
CA TYR A 756 -20.02 -12.88 0.06
C TYR A 756 -19.69 -11.55 0.73
N GLY A 757 -18.98 -10.70 0.00
CA GLY A 757 -18.71 -9.32 0.36
C GLY A 757 -18.97 -8.38 -0.81
N VAL A 758 -19.39 -7.15 -0.49
CA VAL A 758 -19.61 -6.08 -1.48
C VAL A 758 -18.92 -4.82 -0.97
N GLN A 759 -18.07 -4.22 -1.77
CA GLN A 759 -17.45 -2.92 -1.48
C GLN A 759 -17.87 -1.94 -2.55
N LEU A 760 -18.40 -0.79 -2.12
CA LEU A 760 -18.76 0.32 -2.98
C LEU A 760 -17.95 1.53 -2.53
N VAL A 761 -17.16 2.12 -3.42
CA VAL A 761 -16.32 3.29 -3.15
C VAL A 761 -16.61 4.36 -4.17
N TRP A 762 -16.95 5.54 -3.69
CA TRP A 762 -16.96 6.77 -4.47
C TRP A 762 -15.75 7.60 -4.09
N ARG A 763 -15.02 8.12 -5.08
CA ARG A 763 -13.87 9.00 -4.92
C ARG A 763 -13.96 10.17 -5.88
N GLU A 764 -13.61 11.35 -5.40
CA GLU A 764 -13.38 12.56 -6.17
C GLU A 764 -12.07 13.18 -5.70
N TRP A 765 -11.18 13.51 -6.64
CA TRP A 765 -9.85 14.05 -6.32
C TRP A 765 -9.38 15.02 -7.40
N ILE A 766 -8.44 15.88 -7.01
CA ILE A 766 -7.76 16.79 -7.95
C ILE A 766 -6.49 16.09 -8.42
N ASP A 767 -6.26 16.10 -9.73
CA ASP A 767 -5.00 15.69 -10.31
C ASP A 767 -4.02 16.87 -10.25
N ASP A 768 -2.90 16.69 -9.51
CA ASP A 768 -1.96 17.79 -9.19
C ASP A 768 -1.15 18.29 -10.40
N ASN A 769 -1.15 17.55 -11.53
CA ASN A 769 -0.38 17.90 -12.72
C ASN A 769 -1.01 18.99 -13.59
N ASP A 770 -2.19 19.45 -13.28
CA ASP A 770 -2.89 20.53 -14.03
C ASP A 770 -2.78 21.91 -13.36
N THR A 771 -1.70 22.17 -12.62
CA THR A 771 -1.43 23.49 -11.99
C THR A 771 -1.33 24.65 -13.00
N ALA A 772 -1.20 24.37 -14.29
CA ALA A 772 -1.16 25.40 -15.34
C ALA A 772 -2.53 26.05 -15.66
N ARG A 773 -3.63 25.56 -15.09
CA ARG A 773 -4.99 26.10 -15.33
C ARG A 773 -5.69 26.44 -14.04
N VAL A 774 -5.30 27.54 -13.43
CA VAL A 774 -6.09 28.16 -12.36
C VAL A 774 -7.44 28.59 -12.96
N GLY A 775 -8.52 27.85 -12.69
CA GLY A 775 -9.88 28.27 -13.00
C GLY A 775 -10.86 27.23 -13.53
N ASP A 776 -10.43 26.05 -13.93
CA ASP A 776 -11.33 24.98 -14.36
C ASP A 776 -11.36 23.84 -13.34
N ASP A 777 -12.56 23.40 -12.93
CA ASP A 777 -12.82 22.30 -12.02
C ASP A 777 -12.44 20.96 -12.69
N PHE A 778 -11.16 20.60 -12.70
CA PHE A 778 -10.68 19.28 -13.15
C PHE A 778 -10.64 18.31 -11.97
N ASN A 779 -11.81 17.94 -11.46
CA ASN A 779 -11.93 16.90 -10.48
C ASN A 779 -12.16 15.57 -11.21
N ASP A 780 -11.30 14.60 -10.95
CA ASP A 780 -11.55 13.22 -11.31
C ASP A 780 -12.59 12.62 -10.38
N ARG A 781 -13.47 11.78 -10.92
CA ARG A 781 -14.52 11.11 -10.18
C ARG A 781 -14.60 9.66 -10.60
N GLY A 782 -14.70 8.77 -9.62
CA GLY A 782 -14.88 7.36 -9.86
C GLY A 782 -15.87 6.71 -8.91
N LEU A 783 -16.62 5.74 -9.42
CA LEU A 783 -17.44 4.84 -8.63
C LEU A 783 -16.97 3.41 -8.87
N PHE A 784 -16.55 2.76 -7.81
CA PHE A 784 -15.91 1.44 -7.82
C PHE A 784 -16.79 0.46 -7.09
N LEU A 785 -16.99 -0.70 -7.70
CA LEU A 785 -17.77 -1.77 -7.16
C LEU A 785 -16.93 -3.04 -7.16
N ARG A 786 -16.79 -3.69 -6.00
CA ARG A 786 -16.13 -4.98 -5.85
C ARG A 786 -17.11 -5.97 -5.22
N PHE A 787 -17.27 -7.14 -5.84
CA PHE A 787 -17.96 -8.30 -5.28
C PHE A 787 -16.95 -9.39 -5.00
N VAL A 788 -17.07 -10.03 -3.85
CA VAL A 788 -16.26 -11.20 -3.49
C VAL A 788 -17.21 -12.34 -3.10
N PHE A 789 -17.10 -13.46 -3.80
CA PHE A 789 -17.74 -14.70 -3.43
C PHE A 789 -16.74 -15.52 -2.63
N ARG A 790 -16.95 -15.65 -1.32
CA ARG A 790 -16.00 -16.33 -0.43
C ARG A 790 -15.79 -17.76 -0.85
N GLY A 791 -14.53 -18.18 -1.01
CA GLY A 791 -14.16 -19.50 -1.50
C GLY A 791 -14.21 -19.69 -3.02
N LEU A 792 -14.62 -18.67 -3.79
CA LEU A 792 -14.61 -18.71 -5.27
C LEU A 792 -13.72 -17.63 -5.88
N GLY A 793 -13.71 -16.43 -5.29
CA GLY A 793 -12.99 -15.26 -5.82
C GLY A 793 -13.86 -14.03 -5.94
N GLY A 794 -13.35 -12.95 -6.51
CA GLY A 794 -14.03 -11.66 -6.61
C GLY A 794 -14.05 -11.09 -8.02
N VAL A 795 -14.84 -10.03 -8.19
CA VAL A 795 -14.91 -9.18 -9.38
C VAL A 795 -14.87 -7.73 -8.91
N GLY A 796 -14.03 -6.89 -9.51
CA GLY A 796 -13.86 -5.49 -9.17
C GLY A 796 -12.47 -5.15 -8.66
N GLN A 797 -12.16 -3.85 -8.64
CA GLN A 797 -10.86 -3.33 -8.26
C GLN A 797 -10.68 -3.35 -6.72
N GLU A 798 -9.49 -3.71 -6.28
CA GLU A 798 -9.13 -3.67 -4.87
C GLU A 798 -8.65 -2.28 -4.48
N ALA A 799 -9.26 -1.70 -3.45
CA ALA A 799 -8.94 -0.36 -2.95
C ALA A 799 -8.16 -0.38 -1.61
N ASP A 800 -7.94 -1.56 -1.02
CA ASP A 800 -7.37 -1.67 0.33
C ASP A 800 -5.97 -1.07 0.43
N GLY A 801 -5.11 -1.26 -0.57
CA GLY A 801 -3.77 -0.67 -0.62
C GLY A 801 -3.79 0.86 -0.63
N TYR A 802 -4.76 1.46 -1.30
CA TYR A 802 -4.97 2.90 -1.25
C TYR A 802 -5.46 3.37 0.13
N PHE A 803 -6.41 2.66 0.73
CA PHE A 803 -6.89 3.02 2.08
C PHE A 803 -5.81 2.94 3.14
N GLU A 804 -4.86 2.00 3.04
CA GLU A 804 -3.72 1.91 3.94
C GLU A 804 -2.83 3.15 3.87
N GLN A 805 -2.70 3.75 2.69
CA GLN A 805 -1.93 4.99 2.48
C GLN A 805 -2.74 6.22 2.88
N ALA A 806 -4.00 6.30 2.47
CA ALA A 806 -4.84 7.47 2.64
C ALA A 806 -5.42 7.64 4.05
N ILE A 807 -5.56 6.53 4.83
CA ILE A 807 -6.18 6.53 6.17
C ILE A 807 -5.18 5.96 7.18
N PRO A 808 -4.41 6.80 7.88
CA PRO A 808 -3.40 6.35 8.82
C PRO A 808 -3.96 5.40 9.89
N GLY A 809 -3.50 4.14 9.87
CA GLY A 809 -3.94 3.12 10.81
C GLY A 809 -5.09 2.25 10.35
N TYR A 810 -5.56 2.41 9.11
CA TYR A 810 -6.49 1.47 8.47
C TYR A 810 -5.90 0.05 8.47
N ARG A 811 -6.77 -0.91 8.67
CA ARG A 811 -6.46 -2.33 8.54
C ARG A 811 -7.55 -2.98 7.70
N PRO A 812 -7.21 -3.58 6.57
CA PRO A 812 -8.20 -4.21 5.71
C PRO A 812 -8.96 -5.30 6.45
N THR A 813 -10.26 -5.32 6.27
CA THR A 813 -11.11 -6.45 6.68
C THR A 813 -11.24 -7.36 5.46
N PRO A 814 -10.80 -8.62 5.50
CA PRO A 814 -10.94 -9.54 4.37
C PRO A 814 -12.40 -9.63 3.93
N LEU A 815 -12.65 -9.34 2.67
CA LEU A 815 -13.95 -9.50 2.02
C LEU A 815 -14.28 -10.97 1.83
#